data_24cba9e4d47eda2f5c2d03f75880f52f
#
_entry.id   24cba9e4d47eda2f5c2d03f75880f52f
#
_cell.length_a   1.000
_cell.length_b   1.000
_cell.length_c   1.000
_cell.angle_alpha   90.00
_cell.angle_beta   90.00
_cell.angle_gamma   90.00
#
_symmetry.space_group_name_H-M   'P 1'
#
loop_
_entity.id
_entity.type
_entity.pdbx_description
1 polymer ?
#
loop_
_entity_poly.entity_id
_entity_poly.type
_entity_poly.pdbx_seq_one_letter_code
_entity_poly.pdbx_strand_id
1 'polypeptide(L)'
;MNTAPIRPAAIDRDADGTPRSREHGDIYHPRGGALAQARHVFLDGDALAARWRGRERFVVLETGFGLGNNFLATWAAWRDDPQRCNRLHFLSIESAPPTRADIATVEREAPLQPLATALADRWPPCTWNLHRLAFDDGAVELVLAFGDVAAWLAQLIASVDAFFLDGFAPARNPAMWDARLFKAMARLAAPGASVSTWTAARAVREGLRAAGFDVALAPGANGKRDITRATFAPRFTPRPTSRRAASSAVRTQRASDDGDAVVIVGAGLAGCALAAALATSGRRVVLIERGTEVAGEASGNAAGLFHGVVHAADGRHARFHRAAAFAAHDAVARACARHGVPGSTDGLLRLEPDADADANSLQSLVDALGVPADYVRALTAEAASALAGVTLAAPAWHYAHGGWVDPRALARSWLADAGSTVELRLGCDVDALRRVGDRWVLLDTDGTTLVAATTVVLCNGSGAFDRSNGTPWPVRRQRGQVSSVAATDLDPKAVPRLPITGSGYVLPAIDGRVWFGATSQWGGDDGAVRTDDHRENLDRLGRLIVAAEAPPLDRVTGRTSWRWVSDDRLPIIGAVPAASTESLGLGPSPSTRLDQPRFVARAPGLFVCAALGSRGIASAALGARILAAAITGAPSVVEADLIDAVDPARFLSRQFRRSEAARNREASSAVQPPEAGSPGAA
;
A
#
# COMPACT_ATOMS: atom_id res chain seq x y z
N MET A 1 8.05 -10.70 8.96
CA MET A 1 9.27 -10.12 8.38
C MET A 1 9.88 -9.21 9.43
N ASN A 2 11.17 -9.34 9.74
CA ASN A 2 11.84 -8.37 10.60
C ASN A 2 12.32 -7.23 9.69
N THR A 3 11.93 -6.02 9.99
CA THR A 3 12.40 -4.82 9.31
C THR A 3 13.70 -4.36 9.97
N ALA A 4 14.72 -4.07 9.16
CA ALA A 4 15.96 -3.46 9.63
C ALA A 4 15.90 -1.94 9.37
N PRO A 5 16.57 -1.12 10.20
CA PRO A 5 16.72 0.31 9.93
C PRO A 5 17.31 0.55 8.54
N ILE A 6 16.69 1.41 7.76
CA ILE A 6 17.21 1.85 6.46
C ILE A 6 18.16 3.02 6.71
N ARG A 7 19.39 2.91 6.21
CA ARG A 7 20.39 3.98 6.30
C ARG A 7 20.61 4.58 4.91
N PRO A 8 20.60 5.90 4.78
CA PRO A 8 20.97 6.54 3.53
C PRO A 8 22.40 6.19 3.10
N ALA A 9 22.63 6.20 1.79
CA ALA A 9 23.95 5.97 1.22
C ALA A 9 24.96 7.01 1.69
N ALA A 10 26.16 6.58 2.05
CA ALA A 10 27.29 7.46 2.29
C ALA A 10 28.06 7.63 0.97
N ILE A 11 27.89 8.79 0.33
CA ILE A 11 28.41 9.09 -1.00
C ILE A 11 29.57 10.09 -0.88
N ASP A 12 30.75 9.68 -1.32
CA ASP A 12 31.90 10.55 -1.52
C ASP A 12 31.99 10.94 -3.01
N ARG A 13 32.77 11.95 -3.32
CA ARG A 13 33.08 12.36 -4.69
C ARG A 13 34.57 12.31 -4.93
N ASP A 14 34.98 11.66 -6.03
CA ASP A 14 36.37 11.68 -6.48
C ASP A 14 36.77 13.10 -6.91
N ALA A 15 38.06 13.35 -7.15
CA ALA A 15 38.58 14.66 -7.55
C ALA A 15 37.96 15.22 -8.85
N ASP A 16 37.42 14.35 -9.69
CA ASP A 16 36.71 14.68 -10.93
C ASP A 16 35.18 14.76 -10.76
N GLY A 17 34.67 14.70 -9.51
CA GLY A 17 33.25 14.77 -9.19
C GLY A 17 32.50 13.43 -9.30
N THR A 18 33.15 12.32 -9.71
CA THR A 18 32.50 11.01 -9.84
C THR A 18 32.00 10.53 -8.47
N PRO A 19 30.71 10.18 -8.33
CA PRO A 19 30.16 9.69 -7.07
C PRO A 19 30.64 8.27 -6.76
N ARG A 20 31.08 8.05 -5.52
CA ARG A 20 31.63 6.80 -5.00
C ARG A 20 30.93 6.38 -3.71
N SER A 21 30.60 5.11 -3.59
CA SER A 21 30.13 4.53 -2.33
C SER A 21 31.29 4.42 -1.33
N ARG A 22 31.14 5.03 -0.17
CA ARG A 22 32.11 4.89 0.93
C ARG A 22 32.14 3.46 1.47
N GLU A 23 30.98 2.83 1.56
CA GLU A 23 30.84 1.47 2.10
C GLU A 23 31.48 0.41 1.18
N HIS A 24 31.23 0.48 -0.12
CA HIS A 24 31.70 -0.51 -1.08
C HIS A 24 33.01 -0.12 -1.78
N GLY A 25 33.46 1.13 -1.64
CA GLY A 25 34.67 1.64 -2.32
C GLY A 25 34.59 1.55 -3.84
N ASP A 26 33.39 1.59 -4.41
CA ASP A 26 33.13 1.48 -5.86
C ASP A 26 32.37 2.71 -6.37
N ILE A 27 32.42 2.99 -7.66
CA ILE A 27 31.75 4.13 -8.30
C ILE A 27 30.30 3.79 -8.68
N TYR A 28 29.41 4.77 -8.56
CA TYR A 28 28.00 4.59 -8.96
C TYR A 28 27.82 4.51 -10.50
N HIS A 29 28.69 5.16 -11.26
CA HIS A 29 28.67 5.10 -12.73
C HIS A 29 30.07 5.43 -13.29
N PRO A 30 30.41 4.93 -14.49
CA PRO A 30 31.71 5.21 -15.10
C PRO A 30 31.82 6.68 -15.56
N ARG A 31 33.06 7.14 -15.71
CA ARG A 31 33.41 8.50 -16.16
C ARG A 31 32.85 8.88 -17.54
N GLY A 32 32.58 7.87 -18.39
CA GLY A 32 32.00 8.06 -19.73
C GLY A 32 30.51 8.43 -19.76
N GLY A 33 29.89 8.67 -18.58
CA GLY A 33 28.50 9.07 -18.45
C GLY A 33 27.54 7.95 -18.05
N ALA A 34 26.64 8.25 -17.11
CA ALA A 34 25.64 7.32 -16.62
C ALA A 34 24.60 6.97 -17.70
N LEU A 35 24.20 7.95 -18.51
CA LEU A 35 23.22 7.76 -19.58
C LEU A 35 23.73 6.83 -20.69
N ALA A 36 25.00 7.01 -21.10
CA ALA A 36 25.59 6.16 -22.12
C ALA A 36 25.65 4.69 -21.66
N GLN A 37 26.00 4.43 -20.39
CA GLN A 37 25.97 3.09 -19.81
C GLN A 37 24.54 2.54 -19.75
N ALA A 38 23.58 3.32 -19.23
CA ALA A 38 22.19 2.90 -19.11
C ALA A 38 21.61 2.52 -20.49
N ARG A 39 21.85 3.33 -21.50
CA ARG A 39 21.42 3.06 -22.88
C ARG A 39 22.05 1.78 -23.40
N HIS A 40 23.38 1.68 -23.41
CA HIS A 40 24.07 0.53 -24.00
C HIS A 40 23.74 -0.79 -23.32
N VAL A 41 23.75 -0.84 -21.97
CA VAL A 41 23.58 -2.09 -21.22
C VAL A 41 22.11 -2.48 -21.15
N PHE A 42 21.22 -1.55 -20.79
CA PHE A 42 19.86 -1.86 -20.38
C PHE A 42 18.81 -1.56 -21.46
N LEU A 43 18.89 -0.39 -22.13
CA LEU A 43 17.86 -0.02 -23.11
C LEU A 43 18.09 -0.68 -24.47
N ASP A 44 19.25 -0.43 -25.09
CA ASP A 44 19.59 -0.98 -26.42
C ASP A 44 19.88 -2.46 -26.31
N GLY A 45 20.51 -2.83 -25.19
CA GLY A 45 20.86 -4.20 -24.85
C GLY A 45 19.68 -5.14 -24.89
N ASP A 46 18.58 -4.74 -24.35
CA ASP A 46 17.34 -5.51 -24.29
C ASP A 46 16.38 -5.21 -25.44
N ALA A 47 16.76 -4.34 -26.39
CA ALA A 47 15.86 -3.83 -27.42
C ALA A 47 14.53 -3.33 -26.80
N LEU A 48 14.61 -2.60 -25.69
CA LEU A 48 13.49 -2.31 -24.81
C LEU A 48 12.34 -1.63 -25.55
N ALA A 49 12.65 -0.67 -26.44
CA ALA A 49 11.68 0.03 -27.26
C ALA A 49 10.88 -0.93 -28.17
N ALA A 50 11.51 -1.94 -28.77
CA ALA A 50 10.80 -2.92 -29.58
C ALA A 50 9.90 -3.82 -28.73
N ARG A 51 10.26 -4.08 -27.47
CA ARG A 51 9.57 -5.01 -26.58
C ARG A 51 8.35 -4.40 -25.89
N TRP A 52 8.33 -3.10 -25.60
CA TRP A 52 7.17 -2.44 -24.98
C TRP A 52 6.15 -1.93 -26.01
N ARG A 53 6.52 -1.89 -27.29
CA ARG A 53 5.70 -1.31 -28.35
C ARG A 53 4.30 -1.91 -28.41
N GLY A 54 3.27 -1.03 -28.40
CA GLY A 54 1.86 -1.41 -28.51
C GLY A 54 1.31 -2.22 -27.33
N ARG A 55 2.09 -2.37 -26.24
CA ARG A 55 1.61 -3.08 -25.05
C ARG A 55 0.83 -2.17 -24.12
N GLU A 56 -0.13 -2.75 -23.40
CA GLU A 56 -0.84 -2.02 -22.35
C GLU A 56 0.11 -1.58 -21.23
N ARG A 57 1.04 -2.46 -20.84
CA ARG A 57 2.05 -2.18 -19.82
C ARG A 57 3.37 -2.89 -20.10
N PHE A 58 4.42 -2.35 -19.49
CA PHE A 58 5.74 -2.96 -19.44
C PHE A 58 6.32 -2.82 -18.03
N VAL A 59 6.88 -3.91 -17.50
CA VAL A 59 7.37 -3.98 -16.11
C VAL A 59 8.87 -4.23 -16.10
N VAL A 60 9.63 -3.29 -15.55
CA VAL A 60 11.07 -3.41 -15.30
C VAL A 60 11.29 -3.67 -13.81
N LEU A 61 12.19 -4.58 -13.45
CA LEU A 61 12.72 -4.75 -12.11
C LEU A 61 14.23 -4.55 -12.09
N GLU A 62 14.67 -3.59 -11.32
CA GLU A 62 16.07 -3.26 -11.11
C GLU A 62 16.55 -3.72 -9.72
N THR A 63 17.79 -4.18 -9.62
CA THR A 63 18.51 -4.36 -8.36
C THR A 63 19.63 -3.33 -8.29
N GLY A 64 19.62 -2.47 -7.24
CA GLY A 64 20.55 -1.35 -7.10
C GLY A 64 20.08 -0.09 -7.84
N PHE A 65 19.23 0.73 -7.18
CA PHE A 65 18.74 2.00 -7.74
C PHE A 65 19.86 3.01 -7.92
N GLY A 66 20.82 3.01 -6.98
CA GLY A 66 21.91 3.97 -6.96
C GLY A 66 21.39 5.41 -6.99
N LEU A 67 21.79 6.19 -7.99
CA LEU A 67 21.35 7.58 -8.18
C LEU A 67 20.18 7.71 -9.17
N GLY A 68 19.54 6.61 -9.54
CA GLY A 68 18.34 6.57 -10.38
C GLY A 68 18.58 6.73 -11.88
N ASN A 69 19.82 6.60 -12.35
CA ASN A 69 20.16 6.89 -13.74
C ASN A 69 19.47 5.94 -14.74
N ASN A 70 19.36 4.63 -14.42
CA ASN A 70 18.67 3.68 -15.27
C ASN A 70 17.17 3.96 -15.36
N PHE A 71 16.53 4.32 -14.25
CA PHE A 71 15.13 4.75 -14.25
C PHE A 71 14.93 6.00 -15.11
N LEU A 72 15.76 7.04 -14.89
CA LEU A 72 15.65 8.29 -15.64
C LEU A 72 15.88 8.09 -17.14
N ALA A 73 16.86 7.27 -17.53
CA ALA A 73 17.11 6.91 -18.90
C ALA A 73 15.94 6.14 -19.53
N THR A 74 15.36 5.19 -18.78
CA THR A 74 14.21 4.41 -19.23
C THR A 74 12.96 5.29 -19.37
N TRP A 75 12.73 6.18 -18.42
CA TRP A 75 11.63 7.13 -18.45
C TRP A 75 11.75 8.11 -19.62
N ALA A 76 12.94 8.68 -19.86
CA ALA A 76 13.19 9.54 -21.03
C ALA A 76 12.94 8.78 -22.35
N ALA A 77 13.49 7.57 -22.49
CA ALA A 77 13.28 6.76 -23.69
C ALA A 77 11.80 6.39 -23.91
N TRP A 78 11.05 6.14 -22.82
CA TRP A 78 9.61 5.89 -22.89
C TRP A 78 8.85 7.13 -23.37
N ARG A 79 9.20 8.34 -22.87
CA ARG A 79 8.57 9.59 -23.30
C ARG A 79 8.82 9.90 -24.78
N ASP A 80 10.01 9.60 -25.25
CA ASP A 80 10.45 9.91 -26.61
C ASP A 80 9.91 8.91 -27.66
N ASP A 81 9.45 7.71 -27.26
CA ASP A 81 8.94 6.68 -28.18
C ASP A 81 7.42 6.88 -28.43
N PRO A 82 7.00 7.27 -29.65
CA PRO A 82 5.59 7.43 -29.98
C PRO A 82 4.80 6.11 -29.99
N GLN A 83 5.49 4.97 -30.03
CA GLN A 83 4.91 3.62 -30.01
C GLN A 83 5.06 2.94 -28.63
N ARG A 84 5.41 3.70 -27.61
CA ARG A 84 5.58 3.20 -26.24
C ARG A 84 4.36 2.46 -25.72
N CYS A 85 4.57 1.62 -24.69
CA CYS A 85 3.45 1.04 -23.94
C CYS A 85 2.65 2.13 -23.21
N ASN A 86 1.37 1.86 -22.94
CA ASN A 86 0.52 2.82 -22.24
C ASN A 86 1.01 3.10 -20.81
N ARG A 87 1.64 2.11 -20.16
CA ARG A 87 2.11 2.20 -18.77
C ARG A 87 3.47 1.56 -18.59
N LEU A 88 4.39 2.32 -18.02
CA LEU A 88 5.69 1.85 -17.58
C LEU A 88 5.68 1.69 -16.05
N HIS A 89 5.91 0.48 -15.57
CA HIS A 89 6.16 0.20 -14.17
C HIS A 89 7.64 -0.13 -13.98
N PHE A 90 8.33 0.68 -13.21
CA PHE A 90 9.72 0.49 -12.87
C PHE A 90 9.85 0.19 -11.37
N LEU A 91 10.19 -1.05 -11.02
CA LEU A 91 10.45 -1.46 -9.65
C LEU A 91 11.96 -1.42 -9.43
N SER A 92 12.40 -0.85 -8.32
CA SER A 92 13.82 -0.89 -7.97
C SER A 92 14.03 -1.19 -6.49
N ILE A 93 15.00 -2.06 -6.20
CA ILE A 93 15.38 -2.44 -4.83
C ILE A 93 16.70 -1.76 -4.50
N GLU A 94 16.74 -1.04 -3.36
CA GLU A 94 17.95 -0.33 -2.90
C GLU A 94 18.14 -0.50 -1.39
N SER A 95 19.29 -1.01 -1.00
CA SER A 95 19.61 -1.25 0.42
C SER A 95 20.03 0.01 1.16
N ALA A 96 20.72 0.92 0.47
CA ALA A 96 21.19 2.19 0.98
C ALA A 96 20.74 3.32 0.03
N PRO A 97 19.47 3.79 0.14
CA PRO A 97 18.94 4.76 -0.78
C PRO A 97 19.67 6.11 -0.66
N PRO A 98 19.89 6.81 -1.79
CA PRO A 98 20.44 8.17 -1.74
C PRO A 98 19.48 9.10 -1.01
N THR A 99 19.99 10.19 -0.49
CA THR A 99 19.15 11.27 0.02
C THR A 99 18.53 12.06 -1.14
N ARG A 100 17.47 12.84 -0.83
CA ARG A 100 16.90 13.80 -1.79
C ARG A 100 17.96 14.77 -2.33
N ALA A 101 18.86 15.22 -1.45
CA ALA A 101 19.97 16.12 -1.81
C ALA A 101 20.96 15.43 -2.77
N ASP A 102 21.28 14.16 -2.54
CA ASP A 102 22.17 13.41 -3.44
C ASP A 102 21.60 13.32 -4.86
N ILE A 103 20.31 13.07 -5.00
CA ILE A 103 19.63 13.01 -6.30
C ILE A 103 19.64 14.39 -6.98
N ALA A 104 19.35 15.45 -6.24
CA ALA A 104 19.25 16.81 -6.74
C ALA A 104 20.60 17.40 -7.16
N THR A 105 21.70 17.01 -6.49
CA THR A 105 23.05 17.58 -6.72
C THR A 105 23.85 16.86 -7.79
N VAL A 106 23.41 15.72 -8.30
CA VAL A 106 24.10 15.03 -9.41
C VAL A 106 23.80 15.78 -10.70
N GLU A 107 24.83 16.33 -11.33
CA GLU A 107 24.73 16.87 -12.67
C GLU A 107 24.43 15.76 -13.68
N ARG A 108 23.44 15.98 -14.52
CA ARG A 108 23.01 15.05 -15.55
C ARG A 108 22.94 15.73 -16.91
N GLU A 109 23.06 14.91 -17.95
CA GLU A 109 22.85 15.36 -19.32
C GLU A 109 21.48 16.03 -19.49
N ALA A 110 21.39 17.04 -20.35
CA ALA A 110 20.22 17.90 -20.51
C ALA A 110 18.86 17.15 -20.60
N PRO A 111 18.72 15.99 -21.29
CA PRO A 111 17.44 15.29 -21.35
C PRO A 111 16.97 14.71 -20.00
N LEU A 112 17.89 14.41 -19.10
CA LEU A 112 17.58 13.77 -17.82
C LEU A 112 17.38 14.77 -16.67
N GLN A 113 17.91 15.98 -16.77
CA GLN A 113 17.88 16.93 -15.65
C GLN A 113 16.47 17.29 -15.18
N PRO A 114 15.47 17.59 -16.05
CA PRO A 114 14.11 17.86 -15.61
C PRO A 114 13.44 16.67 -14.95
N LEU A 115 13.72 15.44 -15.43
CA LEU A 115 13.19 14.22 -14.84
C LEU A 115 13.80 13.94 -13.46
N ALA A 116 15.08 14.23 -13.30
CA ALA A 116 15.78 14.12 -12.03
C ALA A 116 15.24 15.10 -10.99
N THR A 117 14.93 16.33 -11.39
CA THR A 117 14.26 17.32 -10.53
C THR A 117 12.89 16.79 -10.08
N ALA A 118 12.07 16.31 -11.00
CA ALA A 118 10.77 15.72 -10.68
C ALA A 118 10.87 14.49 -9.75
N LEU A 119 11.91 13.68 -9.90
CA LEU A 119 12.20 12.56 -9.00
C LEU A 119 12.59 13.05 -7.60
N ALA A 120 13.53 14.01 -7.50
CA ALA A 120 13.97 14.56 -6.22
C ALA A 120 12.84 15.24 -5.45
N ASP A 121 11.93 15.94 -6.14
CA ASP A 121 10.78 16.60 -5.52
C ASP A 121 9.81 15.62 -4.86
N ARG A 122 9.76 14.39 -5.36
CA ARG A 122 8.89 13.32 -4.85
C ARG A 122 9.63 12.24 -4.08
N TRP A 123 10.92 12.44 -3.76
CA TRP A 123 11.72 11.43 -3.07
C TRP A 123 11.13 11.10 -1.70
N PRO A 124 10.87 9.80 -1.41
CA PRO A 124 10.16 9.41 -0.19
C PRO A 124 11.10 9.35 1.03
N PRO A 125 10.56 9.37 2.25
CA PRO A 125 11.34 9.09 3.46
C PRO A 125 11.98 7.70 3.43
N CYS A 126 13.17 7.55 4.01
CA CYS A 126 13.89 6.29 4.10
C CYS A 126 13.23 5.33 5.10
N THR A 127 12.10 4.73 4.73
CA THR A 127 11.40 3.74 5.55
C THR A 127 11.28 2.41 4.83
N TRP A 128 11.18 1.31 5.59
CA TRP A 128 10.91 -0.01 5.06
C TRP A 128 9.46 -0.10 4.55
N ASN A 129 9.26 0.22 3.27
CA ASN A 129 7.98 0.11 2.55
C ASN A 129 8.25 -0.01 1.04
N LEU A 130 7.24 -0.39 0.28
CA LEU A 130 7.18 -0.07 -1.15
C LEU A 130 6.69 1.37 -1.30
N HIS A 131 7.56 2.25 -1.80
CA HIS A 131 7.25 3.65 -2.08
C HIS A 131 6.85 3.81 -3.54
N ARG A 132 5.61 4.20 -3.80
CA ARG A 132 5.09 4.40 -5.14
C ARG A 132 5.13 5.87 -5.51
N LEU A 133 5.87 6.20 -6.55
CA LEU A 133 5.92 7.53 -7.16
C LEU A 133 5.29 7.46 -8.56
N ALA A 134 4.42 8.40 -8.88
CA ALA A 134 3.73 8.44 -10.17
C ALA A 134 4.13 9.69 -10.94
N PHE A 135 4.45 9.53 -12.22
CA PHE A 135 4.86 10.58 -13.16
C PHE A 135 4.01 10.48 -14.42
N ASP A 136 4.02 11.53 -15.24
CA ASP A 136 3.28 11.61 -16.51
C ASP A 136 1.81 11.19 -16.34
N ASP A 137 1.10 11.84 -15.40
CA ASP A 137 -0.30 11.56 -15.03
C ASP A 137 -0.57 10.11 -14.63
N GLY A 138 0.46 9.42 -14.11
CA GLY A 138 0.41 8.03 -13.67
C GLY A 138 0.68 7.01 -14.77
N ALA A 139 1.11 7.43 -15.96
CA ALA A 139 1.54 6.51 -17.00
C ALA A 139 2.92 5.90 -16.71
N VAL A 140 3.76 6.58 -15.93
CA VAL A 140 5.04 6.07 -15.42
C VAL A 140 4.96 5.94 -13.91
N GLU A 141 5.19 4.74 -13.41
CA GLU A 141 5.23 4.43 -11.99
C GLU A 141 6.59 3.90 -11.59
N LEU A 142 7.22 4.56 -10.64
CA LEU A 142 8.41 4.07 -9.94
C LEU A 142 7.98 3.50 -8.59
N VAL A 143 8.33 2.24 -8.33
CA VAL A 143 8.13 1.59 -7.04
C VAL A 143 9.51 1.29 -6.42
N LEU A 144 9.85 2.02 -5.37
CA LEU A 144 11.11 1.88 -4.65
C LEU A 144 10.92 0.94 -3.45
N ALA A 145 11.74 -0.09 -3.37
CA ALA A 145 11.79 -1.04 -2.27
C ALA A 145 13.08 -0.82 -1.47
N PHE A 146 13.00 -0.08 -0.37
CA PHE A 146 14.18 0.21 0.45
C PHE A 146 14.50 -0.95 1.40
N GLY A 147 15.67 -1.54 1.26
CA GLY A 147 16.17 -2.63 2.08
C GLY A 147 16.87 -3.74 1.29
N ASP A 148 17.11 -4.85 1.98
CA ASP A 148 17.84 -6.00 1.44
C ASP A 148 17.14 -6.65 0.26
N VAL A 149 17.90 -6.94 -0.81
CA VAL A 149 17.39 -7.49 -2.08
C VAL A 149 16.74 -8.86 -1.91
N ALA A 150 17.30 -9.74 -1.08
CA ALA A 150 16.76 -11.09 -0.88
C ALA A 150 15.44 -11.04 -0.13
N ALA A 151 15.35 -10.16 0.87
CA ALA A 151 14.13 -9.91 1.61
C ALA A 151 13.02 -9.37 0.69
N TRP A 152 13.33 -8.38 -0.14
CA TRP A 152 12.35 -7.77 -1.05
C TRP A 152 11.93 -8.69 -2.18
N LEU A 153 12.86 -9.40 -2.84
CA LEU A 153 12.50 -10.36 -3.89
C LEU A 153 11.51 -11.42 -3.38
N ALA A 154 11.57 -11.82 -2.11
CA ALA A 154 10.60 -12.73 -1.51
C ALA A 154 9.21 -12.12 -1.32
N GLN A 155 9.11 -10.80 -1.20
CA GLN A 155 7.89 -10.05 -0.89
C GLN A 155 7.24 -9.38 -2.10
N LEU A 156 7.97 -9.18 -3.20
CA LEU A 156 7.41 -8.59 -4.40
C LEU A 156 6.39 -9.52 -5.07
N ILE A 157 5.30 -8.91 -5.58
CA ILE A 157 4.28 -9.55 -6.42
C ILE A 157 4.24 -8.78 -7.73
N ALA A 158 4.81 -9.35 -8.79
CA ALA A 158 4.87 -8.75 -10.12
C ALA A 158 5.05 -9.84 -11.19
N SER A 159 4.76 -9.49 -12.45
CA SER A 159 5.18 -10.22 -13.65
C SER A 159 6.15 -9.31 -14.41
N VAL A 160 7.44 -9.60 -14.34
CA VAL A 160 8.51 -8.72 -14.79
C VAL A 160 8.89 -9.04 -16.22
N ASP A 161 8.93 -8.05 -17.09
CA ASP A 161 9.28 -8.17 -18.50
C ASP A 161 10.80 -8.00 -18.76
N ALA A 162 11.47 -7.14 -17.96
CA ALA A 162 12.90 -6.92 -18.07
C ALA A 162 13.53 -6.76 -16.68
N PHE A 163 14.67 -7.41 -16.47
CA PHE A 163 15.48 -7.27 -15.27
C PHE A 163 16.75 -6.49 -15.55
N PHE A 164 16.98 -5.44 -14.83
CA PHE A 164 18.21 -4.67 -14.80
C PHE A 164 19.03 -5.09 -13.57
N LEU A 165 20.03 -5.93 -13.77
CA LEU A 165 20.93 -6.32 -12.69
C LEU A 165 22.06 -5.31 -12.61
N ASP A 166 21.81 -4.27 -11.85
CA ASP A 166 22.79 -3.24 -11.53
C ASP A 166 23.23 -3.36 -10.06
N GLY A 167 24.33 -2.77 -9.73
CA GLY A 167 24.94 -2.81 -8.41
C GLY A 167 26.46 -2.84 -8.49
N PHE A 168 27.10 -2.74 -7.34
CA PHE A 168 28.55 -2.77 -7.23
C PHE A 168 29.12 -4.11 -7.68
N ALA A 169 30.41 -4.09 -8.08
CA ALA A 169 31.09 -5.26 -8.64
C ALA A 169 30.90 -6.51 -7.76
N PRO A 170 30.73 -7.71 -8.36
CA PRO A 170 30.54 -8.95 -7.60
C PRO A 170 31.60 -9.23 -6.54
N ALA A 171 32.81 -8.75 -6.75
CA ALA A 171 33.91 -8.84 -5.76
C ALA A 171 33.75 -7.84 -4.60
N ARG A 172 32.99 -6.76 -4.77
CA ARG A 172 32.73 -5.71 -3.78
C ARG A 172 31.45 -5.93 -2.99
N ASN A 173 30.44 -6.50 -3.65
CA ASN A 173 29.14 -6.79 -3.05
C ASN A 173 28.62 -8.17 -3.49
N PRO A 174 29.23 -9.27 -3.03
CA PRO A 174 28.87 -10.62 -3.48
C PRO A 174 27.43 -11.02 -3.13
N ALA A 175 26.84 -10.44 -2.09
CA ALA A 175 25.48 -10.75 -1.67
C ALA A 175 24.42 -10.46 -2.76
N MET A 176 24.60 -9.41 -3.56
CA MET A 176 23.71 -9.07 -4.67
C MET A 176 23.80 -10.03 -5.87
N TRP A 177 24.76 -10.94 -5.89
CA TRP A 177 25.03 -11.84 -7.02
C TRP A 177 24.88 -13.32 -6.63
N ASP A 178 24.22 -13.60 -5.49
CA ASP A 178 23.96 -14.96 -5.02
C ASP A 178 22.97 -15.70 -5.94
N ALA A 179 23.24 -16.96 -6.23
CA ALA A 179 22.39 -17.80 -7.09
C ALA A 179 20.94 -17.95 -6.58
N ARG A 180 20.69 -17.76 -5.27
CA ARG A 180 19.35 -17.76 -4.70
C ARG A 180 18.52 -16.57 -5.17
N LEU A 181 19.15 -15.41 -5.40
CA LEU A 181 18.48 -14.22 -5.92
C LEU A 181 17.98 -14.46 -7.34
N PHE A 182 18.78 -15.08 -8.20
CA PHE A 182 18.37 -15.41 -9.57
C PHE A 182 17.18 -16.39 -9.61
N LYS A 183 17.10 -17.33 -8.66
CA LYS A 183 15.90 -18.19 -8.50
C LYS A 183 14.68 -17.42 -8.03
N ALA A 184 14.87 -16.44 -7.14
CA ALA A 184 13.78 -15.58 -6.69
C ALA A 184 13.29 -14.66 -7.83
N MET A 185 14.19 -14.15 -8.67
CA MET A 185 13.85 -13.39 -9.88
C MET A 185 13.08 -14.23 -10.90
N ALA A 186 13.51 -15.48 -11.15
CA ALA A 186 12.82 -16.41 -12.05
C ALA A 186 11.34 -16.64 -11.65
N ARG A 187 11.01 -16.52 -10.36
CA ARG A 187 9.62 -16.56 -9.87
C ARG A 187 8.79 -15.37 -10.33
N LEU A 188 9.42 -14.23 -10.53
CA LEU A 188 8.80 -12.97 -10.97
C LEU A 188 8.81 -12.80 -12.48
N ALA A 189 9.65 -13.57 -13.21
CA ALA A 189 9.85 -13.42 -14.64
C ALA A 189 8.58 -13.76 -15.44
N ALA A 190 8.18 -12.86 -16.32
CA ALA A 190 7.24 -13.14 -17.39
C ALA A 190 7.88 -14.11 -18.41
N PRO A 191 7.10 -14.88 -19.17
CA PRO A 191 7.65 -15.68 -20.27
C PRO A 191 8.44 -14.79 -21.25
N GLY A 192 9.69 -15.16 -21.54
CA GLY A 192 10.57 -14.37 -22.40
C GLY A 192 11.11 -13.08 -21.77
N ALA A 193 11.04 -12.94 -20.45
CA ALA A 193 11.64 -11.82 -19.75
C ALA A 193 13.13 -11.72 -20.00
N SER A 194 13.65 -10.51 -20.25
CA SER A 194 15.08 -10.28 -20.44
C SER A 194 15.80 -10.03 -19.13
N VAL A 195 17.10 -10.24 -19.14
CA VAL A 195 18.04 -9.83 -18.09
C VAL A 195 19.23 -9.17 -18.75
N SER A 196 19.59 -7.99 -18.27
CA SER A 196 20.83 -7.31 -18.68
C SER A 196 21.66 -6.92 -17.46
N THR A 197 22.98 -7.03 -17.59
CA THR A 197 23.94 -6.59 -16.59
C THR A 197 25.28 -6.25 -17.23
N TRP A 198 25.94 -5.25 -16.67
CA TRP A 198 27.25 -4.80 -17.11
C TRP A 198 28.38 -5.80 -16.78
N THR A 199 28.12 -6.80 -15.91
CA THR A 199 29.14 -7.79 -15.52
C THR A 199 29.15 -9.03 -16.44
N ALA A 200 30.33 -9.49 -16.80
CA ALA A 200 30.53 -10.74 -17.50
C ALA A 200 31.07 -11.86 -16.57
N ALA A 201 30.93 -11.70 -15.24
CA ALA A 201 31.43 -12.65 -14.27
C ALA A 201 30.85 -14.07 -14.49
N ARG A 202 31.70 -15.09 -14.46
CA ARG A 202 31.32 -16.49 -14.71
C ARG A 202 30.25 -16.97 -13.74
N ALA A 203 30.42 -16.67 -12.46
CA ALA A 203 29.46 -17.08 -11.41
C ALA A 203 28.04 -16.50 -11.65
N VAL A 204 27.93 -15.24 -12.10
CA VAL A 204 26.65 -14.60 -12.46
C VAL A 204 25.99 -15.34 -13.63
N ARG A 205 26.73 -15.62 -14.69
CA ARG A 205 26.23 -16.34 -15.87
C ARG A 205 25.78 -17.78 -15.53
N GLU A 206 26.54 -18.47 -14.71
CA GLU A 206 26.20 -19.84 -14.25
C GLU A 206 24.96 -19.81 -13.33
N GLY A 207 24.85 -18.85 -12.43
CA GLY A 207 23.69 -18.65 -11.56
C GLY A 207 22.41 -18.36 -12.33
N LEU A 208 22.47 -17.50 -13.36
CA LEU A 208 21.34 -17.22 -14.26
C LEU A 208 20.90 -18.46 -15.03
N ARG A 209 21.87 -19.25 -15.61
CA ARG A 209 21.54 -20.51 -16.28
C ARG A 209 20.85 -21.50 -15.34
N ALA A 210 21.36 -21.63 -14.12
CA ALA A 210 20.77 -22.51 -13.11
C ALA A 210 19.36 -22.07 -12.69
N ALA A 211 19.03 -20.79 -12.86
CA ALA A 211 17.70 -20.23 -12.61
C ALA A 211 16.73 -20.33 -13.80
N GLY A 212 17.18 -20.87 -14.95
CA GLY A 212 16.34 -21.09 -16.13
C GLY A 212 16.40 -19.98 -17.17
N PHE A 213 17.46 -19.17 -17.16
CA PHE A 213 17.72 -18.18 -18.20
C PHE A 213 18.70 -18.74 -19.26
N ASP A 214 18.42 -18.46 -20.52
CA ASP A 214 19.36 -18.64 -21.60
C ASP A 214 20.31 -17.44 -21.64
N VAL A 215 21.63 -17.69 -21.49
CA VAL A 215 22.64 -16.67 -21.22
C VAL A 215 23.62 -16.53 -22.34
N ALA A 216 23.77 -15.32 -22.88
CA ALA A 216 24.74 -14.93 -23.90
C ALA A 216 25.68 -13.82 -23.40
N LEU A 217 26.85 -13.72 -24.02
CA LEU A 217 27.71 -12.53 -23.93
C LEU A 217 27.37 -11.58 -25.08
N ALA A 218 27.46 -10.29 -24.81
CA ALA A 218 27.31 -9.24 -25.80
C ALA A 218 28.47 -8.24 -25.69
N PRO A 219 28.76 -7.46 -26.74
CA PRO A 219 29.82 -6.45 -26.70
C PRO A 219 29.60 -5.46 -25.55
N GLY A 220 30.64 -5.19 -24.79
CA GLY A 220 30.65 -4.19 -23.73
C GLY A 220 30.92 -2.78 -24.26
N ALA A 221 30.89 -1.78 -23.35
CA ALA A 221 31.25 -0.40 -23.64
C ALA A 221 32.15 0.16 -22.51
N ASN A 222 32.71 1.34 -22.72
CA ASN A 222 33.50 2.08 -21.72
C ASN A 222 34.68 1.25 -21.15
N GLY A 223 35.44 0.56 -22.03
CA GLY A 223 36.61 -0.23 -21.66
C GLY A 223 36.30 -1.67 -21.20
N LYS A 224 35.04 -2.06 -21.14
CA LYS A 224 34.65 -3.46 -20.90
C LYS A 224 34.48 -4.20 -22.22
N ARG A 225 35.09 -5.39 -22.32
CA ARG A 225 35.00 -6.23 -23.51
C ARG A 225 33.61 -6.84 -23.69
N ASP A 226 33.05 -7.38 -22.62
CA ASP A 226 31.81 -8.15 -22.66
C ASP A 226 30.86 -7.73 -21.52
N ILE A 227 29.56 -7.80 -21.80
CA ILE A 227 28.45 -7.74 -20.87
C ILE A 227 27.62 -9.01 -20.92
N THR A 228 26.78 -9.26 -19.93
CA THR A 228 25.88 -10.43 -19.92
C THR A 228 24.46 -10.03 -20.28
N ARG A 229 23.84 -10.77 -21.18
CA ARG A 229 22.41 -10.74 -21.49
C ARG A 229 21.82 -12.13 -21.30
N ALA A 230 20.54 -12.18 -20.91
CA ALA A 230 19.86 -13.45 -20.80
C ALA A 230 18.35 -13.29 -21.07
N THR A 231 17.71 -14.40 -21.44
CA THR A 231 16.26 -14.47 -21.65
C THR A 231 15.70 -15.61 -20.82
N PHE A 232 14.58 -15.37 -20.14
CA PHE A 232 13.91 -16.40 -19.35
C PHE A 232 13.27 -17.43 -20.27
N ALA A 233 13.90 -18.59 -20.37
CA ALA A 233 13.49 -19.72 -21.20
C ALA A 233 13.73 -21.05 -20.45
N PRO A 234 12.98 -21.31 -19.39
CA PRO A 234 13.19 -22.49 -18.57
C PRO A 234 12.89 -23.75 -19.39
N ARG A 235 13.80 -24.75 -19.36
CA ARG A 235 13.65 -26.03 -20.06
C ARG A 235 12.41 -26.82 -19.66
N PHE A 236 11.93 -26.58 -18.45
CA PHE A 236 10.74 -27.17 -17.89
C PHE A 236 9.90 -26.07 -17.20
N THR A 237 8.76 -25.78 -17.78
CA THR A 237 7.71 -25.02 -17.07
C THR A 237 6.83 -26.07 -16.39
N PRO A 238 6.84 -26.17 -15.05
CA PRO A 238 5.92 -27.05 -14.37
C PRO A 238 4.51 -26.76 -14.89
N ARG A 239 3.82 -27.76 -15.43
CA ARG A 239 2.39 -27.59 -15.70
C ARG A 239 1.79 -27.02 -14.43
N PRO A 240 0.91 -25.99 -14.52
CA PRO A 240 0.20 -25.53 -13.37
C PRO A 240 -0.54 -26.75 -12.82
N THR A 241 0.05 -27.42 -11.83
CA THR A 241 -0.77 -28.29 -10.98
C THR A 241 -1.81 -27.35 -10.42
N SER A 242 -3.02 -27.80 -10.24
CA SER A 242 -4.14 -27.01 -9.70
C SER A 242 -3.75 -26.16 -8.47
N ARG A 243 -2.71 -26.58 -7.74
CA ARG A 243 -2.07 -25.88 -6.62
C ARG A 243 -1.25 -24.65 -6.98
N ARG A 244 -0.49 -24.69 -8.11
CA ARG A 244 0.38 -23.58 -8.53
C ARG A 244 -0.39 -22.58 -9.37
N ALA A 245 -1.35 -23.06 -10.16
CA ALA A 245 -2.32 -22.23 -10.86
C ALA A 245 -3.21 -21.47 -9.87
N ALA A 246 -3.67 -22.10 -8.79
CA ALA A 246 -4.41 -21.40 -7.72
C ALA A 246 -3.56 -20.33 -7.03
N SER A 247 -2.29 -20.63 -6.69
CA SER A 247 -1.39 -19.66 -6.05
C SER A 247 -1.00 -18.50 -6.98
N SER A 248 -0.76 -18.76 -8.27
CA SER A 248 -0.49 -17.75 -9.29
C SER A 248 -1.77 -17.02 -9.71
N ALA A 249 -2.87 -17.72 -9.90
CA ALA A 249 -4.17 -17.15 -10.24
C ALA A 249 -4.77 -16.31 -9.10
N VAL A 250 -4.50 -16.68 -7.83
CA VAL A 250 -4.90 -15.88 -6.66
C VAL A 250 -4.10 -14.59 -6.56
N ARG A 251 -2.84 -14.60 -6.97
CA ARG A 251 -2.01 -13.38 -6.99
C ARG A 251 -2.27 -12.48 -8.19
N THR A 252 -2.73 -13.04 -9.30
CA THR A 252 -3.06 -12.33 -10.52
C THR A 252 -4.37 -12.89 -11.07
N GLN A 253 -5.46 -12.74 -10.31
CA GLN A 253 -6.79 -12.99 -10.86
C GLN A 253 -7.09 -11.80 -11.79
N ARG A 254 -6.51 -11.87 -13.01
CA ARG A 254 -6.89 -10.94 -14.07
C ARG A 254 -8.40 -11.03 -14.23
N ALA A 255 -9.07 -9.90 -14.11
CA ALA A 255 -10.37 -9.76 -14.74
C ALA A 255 -10.18 -10.16 -16.20
N SER A 256 -11.09 -10.97 -16.73
CA SER A 256 -11.06 -11.33 -18.15
C SER A 256 -10.95 -10.03 -18.95
N ASP A 257 -10.07 -10.03 -19.94
CA ASP A 257 -9.77 -8.85 -20.77
C ASP A 257 -10.82 -8.67 -21.89
N ASP A 258 -12.06 -9.02 -21.56
CA ASP A 258 -13.20 -9.06 -22.48
C ASP A 258 -13.88 -7.69 -22.72
N GLY A 259 -13.24 -6.62 -22.23
CA GLY A 259 -13.78 -5.26 -22.37
C GLY A 259 -14.94 -4.92 -21.44
N ASP A 260 -15.34 -5.85 -20.55
CA ASP A 260 -16.38 -5.61 -19.56
C ASP A 260 -15.97 -4.54 -18.54
N ALA A 261 -16.95 -3.74 -18.13
CA ALA A 261 -16.76 -2.79 -17.05
C ALA A 261 -16.60 -3.52 -15.70
N VAL A 262 -15.74 -3.01 -14.83
CA VAL A 262 -15.70 -3.44 -13.44
C VAL A 262 -16.85 -2.81 -12.68
N VAL A 263 -17.68 -3.62 -12.03
CA VAL A 263 -18.79 -3.11 -11.21
C VAL A 263 -18.33 -2.94 -9.77
N ILE A 264 -18.53 -1.74 -9.22
CA ILE A 264 -18.24 -1.42 -7.82
C ILE A 264 -19.56 -1.10 -7.11
N VAL A 265 -19.81 -1.74 -5.97
CA VAL A 265 -21.00 -1.51 -5.14
C VAL A 265 -20.63 -0.67 -3.94
N GLY A 266 -21.22 0.53 -3.85
CA GLY A 266 -20.98 1.52 -2.79
C GLY A 266 -20.05 2.66 -3.22
N ALA A 267 -20.57 3.89 -3.27
CA ALA A 267 -19.84 5.11 -3.60
C ALA A 267 -19.34 5.88 -2.35
N GLY A 268 -18.91 5.17 -1.32
CA GLY A 268 -18.12 5.73 -0.22
C GLY A 268 -16.67 5.98 -0.64
N LEU A 269 -15.80 6.38 0.30
CA LEU A 269 -14.36 6.59 0.05
C LEU A 269 -13.70 5.40 -0.66
N ALA A 270 -13.99 4.16 -0.24
CA ALA A 270 -13.40 2.97 -0.83
C ALA A 270 -13.77 2.80 -2.31
N GLY A 271 -15.07 2.91 -2.62
CA GLY A 271 -15.55 2.74 -3.99
C GLY A 271 -15.09 3.85 -4.93
N CYS A 272 -15.14 5.13 -4.49
CA CYS A 272 -14.69 6.26 -5.29
C CYS A 272 -13.18 6.22 -5.55
N ALA A 273 -12.36 5.88 -4.53
CA ALA A 273 -10.92 5.70 -4.68
C ALA A 273 -10.58 4.58 -5.66
N LEU A 274 -11.29 3.43 -5.56
CA LEU A 274 -11.08 2.30 -6.46
C LEU A 274 -11.53 2.62 -7.89
N ALA A 275 -12.66 3.30 -8.06
CA ALA A 275 -13.14 3.73 -9.36
C ALA A 275 -12.10 4.59 -10.08
N ALA A 276 -11.54 5.58 -9.38
CA ALA A 276 -10.47 6.42 -9.92
C ALA A 276 -9.19 5.62 -10.24
N ALA A 277 -8.78 4.70 -9.38
CA ALA A 277 -7.58 3.89 -9.61
C ALA A 277 -7.74 2.95 -10.83
N LEU A 278 -8.91 2.38 -11.04
CA LEU A 278 -9.23 1.55 -12.19
C LEU A 278 -9.34 2.39 -13.48
N ALA A 279 -10.02 3.55 -13.41
CA ALA A 279 -10.10 4.49 -14.53
C ALA A 279 -8.71 4.96 -14.97
N THR A 280 -7.85 5.34 -14.01
CA THR A 280 -6.44 5.64 -14.28
C THR A 280 -5.73 4.45 -14.93
N SER A 281 -6.14 3.21 -14.68
CA SER A 281 -5.60 2.00 -15.34
C SER A 281 -6.28 1.67 -16.67
N GLY A 282 -7.10 2.57 -17.24
CA GLY A 282 -7.80 2.38 -18.52
C GLY A 282 -8.99 1.44 -18.45
N ARG A 283 -9.48 1.07 -17.23
CA ARG A 283 -10.63 0.16 -17.08
C ARG A 283 -11.92 0.96 -16.93
N ARG A 284 -12.95 0.60 -17.70
CA ARG A 284 -14.31 1.14 -17.52
C ARG A 284 -14.90 0.64 -16.20
N VAL A 285 -15.63 1.51 -15.51
CA VAL A 285 -16.22 1.23 -14.20
C VAL A 285 -17.70 1.60 -14.21
N VAL A 286 -18.53 0.76 -13.61
CA VAL A 286 -19.89 1.10 -13.20
C VAL A 286 -19.91 1.16 -11.67
N LEU A 287 -20.11 2.34 -11.12
CA LEU A 287 -20.17 2.58 -9.67
C LEU A 287 -21.63 2.73 -9.25
N ILE A 288 -22.11 1.83 -8.39
CA ILE A 288 -23.51 1.77 -7.94
C ILE A 288 -23.59 2.22 -6.48
N GLU A 289 -24.52 3.13 -6.18
CA GLU A 289 -24.78 3.62 -4.83
C GLU A 289 -26.28 3.63 -4.54
N ARG A 290 -26.68 3.12 -3.37
CA ARG A 290 -28.07 3.11 -2.92
C ARG A 290 -28.60 4.50 -2.58
N GLY A 291 -27.72 5.38 -2.08
CA GLY A 291 -28.04 6.75 -1.73
C GLY A 291 -28.20 7.66 -2.96
N THR A 292 -28.74 8.84 -2.73
CA THR A 292 -28.92 9.89 -3.76
C THR A 292 -27.65 10.72 -3.97
N GLU A 293 -26.60 10.48 -3.16
CA GLU A 293 -25.32 11.18 -3.25
C GLU A 293 -24.14 10.26 -2.87
N VAL A 294 -22.95 10.60 -3.33
CA VAL A 294 -21.71 9.90 -2.95
C VAL A 294 -21.31 10.25 -1.50
N ALA A 295 -20.66 9.30 -0.83
CA ALA A 295 -20.12 9.47 0.51
C ALA A 295 -21.18 9.89 1.56
N GLY A 296 -22.42 9.39 1.46
CA GLY A 296 -23.53 9.74 2.37
C GLY A 296 -23.39 9.20 3.79
N GLU A 297 -22.78 8.02 3.95
CA GLU A 297 -22.66 7.28 5.21
C GLU A 297 -21.43 7.71 6.04
N ALA A 298 -20.62 6.76 6.53
CA ALA A 298 -19.42 7.03 7.32
C ALA A 298 -18.40 7.96 6.63
N SER A 299 -18.39 7.95 5.30
CA SER A 299 -17.55 8.82 4.46
C SER A 299 -18.06 10.26 4.37
N GLY A 300 -19.22 10.57 4.92
CA GLY A 300 -19.84 11.91 4.85
C GLY A 300 -19.53 12.81 6.05
N ASN A 301 -18.54 12.50 6.89
CA ASN A 301 -18.08 13.41 7.92
C ASN A 301 -17.52 14.69 7.30
N ALA A 302 -17.68 15.83 7.97
CA ALA A 302 -17.20 17.11 7.45
C ALA A 302 -15.67 17.15 7.33
N ALA A 303 -14.98 16.42 8.22
CA ALA A 303 -13.54 16.26 8.15
C ALA A 303 -13.07 14.96 8.82
N GLY A 304 -11.91 14.49 8.42
CA GLY A 304 -11.23 13.35 9.01
C GLY A 304 -9.72 13.49 8.92
N LEU A 305 -9.01 12.87 9.84
CA LEU A 305 -7.55 12.91 9.88
C LEU A 305 -6.93 11.59 9.40
N PHE A 306 -5.66 11.67 8.99
CA PHE A 306 -4.86 10.51 8.61
C PHE A 306 -3.42 10.65 9.09
N HIS A 307 -2.84 9.56 9.52
CA HIS A 307 -1.43 9.46 9.93
C HIS A 307 -0.97 8.00 9.99
N GLY A 308 0.33 7.77 10.07
CA GLY A 308 0.93 6.45 10.28
C GLY A 308 0.78 5.92 11.71
N VAL A 309 1.46 4.82 11.97
CA VAL A 309 1.56 4.20 13.29
C VAL A 309 3.01 3.85 13.55
N VAL A 310 3.50 4.18 14.74
CA VAL A 310 4.78 3.71 15.28
C VAL A 310 4.51 2.65 16.34
N HIS A 311 5.24 1.55 16.28
CA HIS A 311 5.17 0.47 17.26
C HIS A 311 6.50 -0.26 17.31
N ALA A 312 6.99 -0.61 18.51
CA ALA A 312 8.33 -1.17 18.74
C ALA A 312 8.66 -2.41 17.88
N ALA A 313 7.67 -3.24 17.58
CA ALA A 313 7.87 -4.43 16.75
C ALA A 313 7.88 -4.14 15.23
N ASP A 314 7.56 -2.93 14.79
CA ASP A 314 7.30 -2.57 13.37
C ASP A 314 6.54 -3.66 12.58
N GLY A 315 5.53 -4.25 13.23
CA GLY A 315 4.76 -5.36 12.70
C GLY A 315 3.87 -4.96 11.52
N ARG A 316 3.12 -5.93 10.99
CA ARG A 316 2.22 -5.74 9.82
C ARG A 316 1.24 -4.60 10.00
N HIS A 317 0.73 -4.39 11.22
CA HIS A 317 -0.19 -3.30 11.53
C HIS A 317 0.48 -1.92 11.34
N ALA A 318 1.66 -1.71 11.93
CA ALA A 318 2.40 -0.45 11.81
C ALA A 318 2.79 -0.18 10.35
N ARG A 319 3.36 -1.18 9.66
CA ARG A 319 3.78 -1.07 8.25
C ARG A 319 2.61 -0.80 7.30
N PHE A 320 1.47 -1.50 7.49
CA PHE A 320 0.27 -1.25 6.69
C PHE A 320 -0.23 0.19 6.85
N HIS A 321 -0.35 0.68 8.09
CA HIS A 321 -0.83 2.03 8.33
C HIS A 321 0.18 3.11 7.93
N ARG A 322 1.47 2.82 7.93
CA ARG A 322 2.51 3.70 7.35
C ARG A 322 2.34 3.82 5.83
N ALA A 323 2.23 2.69 5.13
CA ALA A 323 1.95 2.68 3.69
C ALA A 323 0.62 3.37 3.34
N ALA A 324 -0.41 3.18 4.16
CA ALA A 324 -1.72 3.81 3.98
C ALA A 324 -1.65 5.33 4.21
N ALA A 325 -0.86 5.79 5.18
CA ALA A 325 -0.66 7.23 5.40
C ALA A 325 0.04 7.90 4.22
N PHE A 326 1.08 7.28 3.63
CA PHE A 326 1.70 7.78 2.40
C PHE A 326 0.73 7.82 1.24
N ALA A 327 -0.11 6.77 1.07
CA ALA A 327 -1.11 6.76 0.02
C ALA A 327 -2.17 7.86 0.19
N ALA A 328 -2.57 8.15 1.44
CA ALA A 328 -3.50 9.23 1.76
C ALA A 328 -2.87 10.60 1.54
N HIS A 329 -1.63 10.79 2.00
CA HIS A 329 -0.88 12.04 1.79
C HIS A 329 -0.84 12.42 0.30
N ASP A 330 -0.42 11.48 -0.57
CA ASP A 330 -0.39 11.70 -2.02
C ASP A 330 -1.78 12.02 -2.59
N ALA A 331 -2.81 11.32 -2.13
CA ALA A 331 -4.17 11.50 -2.63
C ALA A 331 -4.73 12.86 -2.21
N VAL A 332 -4.55 13.23 -0.94
CA VAL A 332 -5.03 14.51 -0.39
C VAL A 332 -4.26 15.69 -0.99
N ALA A 333 -2.93 15.62 -1.05
CA ALA A 333 -2.12 16.67 -1.66
C ALA A 333 -2.56 16.95 -3.11
N ARG A 334 -2.83 15.90 -3.88
CA ARG A 334 -3.32 16.01 -5.27
C ARG A 334 -4.73 16.60 -5.33
N ALA A 335 -5.63 16.15 -4.46
CA ALA A 335 -7.00 16.64 -4.42
C ALA A 335 -7.07 18.13 -4.02
N CYS A 336 -6.28 18.55 -3.04
CA CYS A 336 -6.15 19.96 -2.67
C CYS A 336 -5.59 20.80 -3.83
N ALA A 337 -4.51 20.35 -4.48
CA ALA A 337 -3.86 21.10 -5.55
C ALA A 337 -4.70 21.18 -6.84
N ARG A 338 -5.41 20.11 -7.23
CA ARG A 338 -6.14 20.05 -8.51
C ARG A 338 -7.59 20.50 -8.40
N HIS A 339 -8.24 20.26 -7.26
CA HIS A 339 -9.68 20.43 -7.09
C HIS A 339 -10.05 21.38 -5.95
N GLY A 340 -9.07 21.94 -5.23
CA GLY A 340 -9.33 22.81 -4.09
C GLY A 340 -10.05 22.10 -2.94
N VAL A 341 -9.87 20.80 -2.79
CA VAL A 341 -10.51 20.03 -1.70
C VAL A 341 -10.06 20.58 -0.35
N PRO A 342 -10.99 20.87 0.58
CA PRO A 342 -10.61 21.30 1.93
C PRO A 342 -9.78 20.21 2.62
N GLY A 343 -8.55 20.54 3.01
CA GLY A 343 -7.61 19.60 3.60
C GLY A 343 -6.22 20.19 3.76
N SER A 344 -5.36 19.49 4.48
CA SER A 344 -3.93 19.82 4.61
C SER A 344 -3.12 18.54 4.77
N THR A 345 -1.88 18.62 4.26
CA THR A 345 -0.83 17.61 4.41
C THR A 345 0.38 18.13 5.19
N ASP A 346 0.21 19.20 5.98
CA ASP A 346 1.29 19.89 6.70
C ASP A 346 1.71 19.18 8.00
N GLY A 347 1.18 18.00 8.24
CA GLY A 347 1.49 17.16 9.39
C GLY A 347 0.33 17.00 10.36
N LEU A 348 0.60 16.19 11.40
CA LEU A 348 -0.34 15.87 12.46
C LEU A 348 0.42 15.60 13.76
N LEU A 349 -0.14 16.04 14.89
CA LEU A 349 0.35 15.75 16.23
C LEU A 349 -0.47 14.63 16.88
N ARG A 350 0.21 13.58 17.34
CA ARG A 350 -0.42 12.55 18.17
C ARG A 350 0.16 12.60 19.57
N LEU A 351 -0.68 13.00 20.54
CA LEU A 351 -0.28 13.06 21.94
C LEU A 351 -0.11 11.66 22.53
N GLU A 352 0.88 11.50 23.38
CA GLU A 352 1.09 10.32 24.21
C GLU A 352 0.89 10.73 25.67
N PRO A 353 -0.32 10.52 26.21
CA PRO A 353 -0.70 10.97 27.55
C PRO A 353 -0.21 10.03 28.66
N ASP A 354 0.56 9.02 28.35
CA ASP A 354 1.10 8.11 29.36
C ASP A 354 2.03 8.89 30.31
N ALA A 355 1.79 8.78 31.62
CA ALA A 355 2.51 9.55 32.62
C ALA A 355 4.04 9.29 32.62
N ASP A 356 4.45 8.11 32.14
CA ASP A 356 5.86 7.72 32.05
C ASP A 356 6.48 8.06 30.68
N ALA A 357 5.69 8.55 29.70
CA ALA A 357 6.21 8.90 28.39
C ALA A 357 6.78 10.31 28.40
N ASP A 358 8.07 10.44 28.19
CA ASP A 358 8.74 11.71 27.88
C ASP A 358 9.19 11.74 26.40
N ALA A 359 9.55 12.92 25.91
CA ALA A 359 9.98 13.08 24.53
C ALA A 359 11.26 12.26 24.21
N ASN A 360 12.12 12.00 25.18
CA ASN A 360 13.35 11.24 25.00
C ASN A 360 13.06 9.74 24.84
N SER A 361 12.13 9.19 25.64
CA SER A 361 11.71 7.79 25.51
C SER A 361 11.00 7.55 24.17
N LEU A 362 10.16 8.49 23.73
CA LEU A 362 9.54 8.46 22.42
C LEU A 362 10.59 8.54 21.30
N GLN A 363 11.56 9.44 21.39
CA GLN A 363 12.62 9.57 20.39
C GLN A 363 13.50 8.32 20.34
N SER A 364 13.83 7.73 21.49
CA SER A 364 14.59 6.48 21.56
C SER A 364 13.91 5.33 20.80
N LEU A 365 12.57 5.27 20.80
CA LEU A 365 11.83 4.30 20.01
C LEU A 365 11.97 4.57 18.50
N VAL A 366 11.88 5.82 18.06
CA VAL A 366 12.10 6.20 16.65
C VAL A 366 13.50 5.84 16.19
N ASP A 367 14.50 6.15 17.02
CA ASP A 367 15.91 5.89 16.73
C ASP A 367 16.20 4.38 16.66
N ALA A 368 15.63 3.59 17.56
CA ALA A 368 15.74 2.13 17.55
C ALA A 368 15.10 1.49 16.29
N LEU A 369 14.03 2.07 15.78
CA LEU A 369 13.39 1.66 14.53
C LEU A 369 14.14 2.17 13.29
N GLY A 370 15.05 3.13 13.44
CA GLY A 370 15.73 3.79 12.33
C GLY A 370 14.77 4.55 11.41
N VAL A 371 13.68 5.07 11.97
CA VAL A 371 12.67 5.81 11.20
C VAL A 371 13.12 7.27 11.09
N PRO A 372 13.15 7.87 9.89
CA PRO A 372 13.68 9.21 9.71
C PRO A 372 12.72 10.29 10.21
N ALA A 373 13.30 11.44 10.61
CA ALA A 373 12.56 12.56 11.20
C ALA A 373 11.57 13.24 10.22
N ASP A 374 11.77 13.08 8.91
CA ASP A 374 10.85 13.53 7.87
C ASP A 374 9.62 12.62 7.71
N TYR A 375 9.60 11.45 8.38
CA TYR A 375 8.39 10.65 8.56
C TYR A 375 7.74 10.89 9.91
N VAL A 376 8.49 10.71 11.02
CA VAL A 376 8.00 10.91 12.39
C VAL A 376 9.13 11.30 13.34
N ARG A 377 8.84 12.23 14.25
CA ARG A 377 9.75 12.65 15.33
C ARG A 377 8.98 12.87 16.63
N ALA A 378 9.65 12.68 17.75
CA ALA A 378 9.12 13.05 19.05
C ALA A 378 9.31 14.54 19.31
N LEU A 379 8.33 15.14 19.98
CA LEU A 379 8.37 16.54 20.43
C LEU A 379 8.03 16.60 21.91
N THR A 380 8.68 17.53 22.64
CA THR A 380 8.24 17.88 23.99
C THR A 380 6.88 18.57 23.94
N ALA A 381 6.18 18.67 25.07
CA ALA A 381 4.90 19.36 25.16
C ALA A 381 5.01 20.83 24.69
N GLU A 382 6.11 21.53 25.01
CA GLU A 382 6.36 22.91 24.60
C GLU A 382 6.56 23.01 23.08
N ALA A 383 7.39 22.15 22.50
CA ALA A 383 7.65 22.15 21.06
C ALA A 383 6.38 21.77 20.26
N ALA A 384 5.61 20.81 20.76
CA ALA A 384 4.33 20.43 20.16
C ALA A 384 3.30 21.57 20.27
N SER A 385 3.24 22.27 21.42
CA SER A 385 2.37 23.43 21.63
C SER A 385 2.72 24.58 20.69
N ALA A 386 4.00 24.88 20.53
CA ALA A 386 4.47 25.93 19.61
C ALA A 386 4.04 25.61 18.15
N LEU A 387 4.15 24.34 17.74
CA LEU A 387 3.76 23.90 16.42
C LEU A 387 2.24 23.92 16.22
N ALA A 388 1.49 23.47 17.23
CA ALA A 388 0.04 23.43 17.21
C ALA A 388 -0.62 24.82 17.34
N GLY A 389 0.06 25.78 17.96
CA GLY A 389 -0.50 27.10 18.31
C GLY A 389 -1.48 27.08 19.47
N VAL A 390 -1.53 25.96 20.22
CA VAL A 390 -2.37 25.74 21.40
C VAL A 390 -1.55 25.07 22.49
N THR A 391 -1.92 25.22 23.77
CA THR A 391 -1.19 24.58 24.88
C THR A 391 -1.53 23.10 24.99
N LEU A 392 -0.53 22.24 24.89
CA LEU A 392 -0.63 20.78 25.02
C LEU A 392 0.02 20.31 26.31
N ALA A 393 -0.58 19.34 27.00
CA ALA A 393 -0.12 18.85 28.30
C ALA A 393 0.87 17.67 28.20
N ALA A 394 1.05 17.09 27.03
CA ALA A 394 1.81 15.86 26.87
C ALA A 394 2.78 15.95 25.68
N PRO A 395 3.87 15.17 25.69
CA PRO A 395 4.73 15.00 24.52
C PRO A 395 3.94 14.39 23.35
N ALA A 396 4.44 14.59 22.14
CA ALA A 396 3.73 14.17 20.94
C ALA A 396 4.64 13.54 19.89
N TRP A 397 4.07 12.63 19.12
CA TRP A 397 4.58 12.27 17.80
C TRP A 397 4.14 13.34 16.78
N HIS A 398 5.08 13.89 16.03
CA HIS A 398 4.80 14.68 14.84
C HIS A 398 4.96 13.80 13.61
N TYR A 399 3.84 13.49 12.95
CA TYR A 399 3.83 12.79 11.67
C TYR A 399 3.85 13.79 10.52
N ALA A 400 5.00 13.97 9.88
CA ALA A 400 5.16 14.95 8.79
C ALA A 400 4.28 14.64 7.57
N HIS A 401 3.97 13.35 7.33
CA HIS A 401 3.05 12.91 6.27
C HIS A 401 1.63 12.64 6.80
N GLY A 402 1.28 13.19 7.96
CA GLY A 402 -0.09 13.23 8.48
C GLY A 402 -0.87 14.43 7.93
N GLY A 403 -2.14 14.49 8.27
CA GLY A 403 -3.00 15.61 7.87
C GLY A 403 -4.47 15.35 8.11
N TRP A 404 -5.29 16.17 7.46
CA TRP A 404 -6.74 16.06 7.48
C TRP A 404 -7.35 16.39 6.11
N VAL A 405 -8.59 16.01 5.88
CA VAL A 405 -9.31 16.30 4.64
C VAL A 405 -10.82 16.21 4.86
N ASP A 406 -11.62 16.92 4.06
CA ASP A 406 -13.06 16.64 3.87
C ASP A 406 -13.19 15.34 3.05
N PRO A 407 -13.68 14.23 3.65
CA PRO A 407 -13.73 12.94 2.97
C PRO A 407 -14.74 12.91 1.81
N ARG A 408 -15.83 13.71 1.89
CA ARG A 408 -16.85 13.80 0.84
C ARG A 408 -16.29 14.54 -0.38
N ALA A 409 -15.62 15.66 -0.16
CA ALA A 409 -14.96 16.41 -1.22
C ALA A 409 -13.83 15.58 -1.87
N LEU A 410 -13.07 14.82 -1.06
CA LEU A 410 -12.06 13.89 -1.56
C LEU A 410 -12.69 12.79 -2.45
N ALA A 411 -13.80 12.17 -2.04
CA ALA A 411 -14.49 11.17 -2.84
C ALA A 411 -14.97 11.74 -4.19
N ARG A 412 -15.51 12.96 -4.19
CA ARG A 412 -15.94 13.66 -5.40
C ARG A 412 -14.76 14.02 -6.31
N SER A 413 -13.61 14.42 -5.76
CA SER A 413 -12.42 14.72 -6.54
C SER A 413 -11.87 13.50 -7.28
N TRP A 414 -11.92 12.32 -6.66
CA TRP A 414 -11.54 11.07 -7.32
C TRP A 414 -12.45 10.75 -8.51
N LEU A 415 -13.76 10.98 -8.39
CA LEU A 415 -14.69 10.76 -9.50
C LEU A 415 -14.50 11.82 -10.60
N ALA A 416 -14.17 13.06 -10.25
CA ALA A 416 -13.84 14.10 -11.21
C ALA A 416 -12.56 13.75 -12.00
N ASP A 417 -11.52 13.23 -11.35
CA ASP A 417 -10.31 12.72 -12.02
C ASP A 417 -10.59 11.53 -12.95
N ALA A 418 -11.54 10.68 -12.60
CA ALA A 418 -11.93 9.50 -13.40
C ALA A 418 -12.75 9.86 -14.65
N GLY A 419 -13.46 10.98 -14.62
CA GLY A 419 -14.25 11.49 -15.74
C GLY A 419 -15.25 10.48 -16.30
N SER A 420 -15.42 10.46 -17.61
CA SER A 420 -16.37 9.58 -18.33
C SER A 420 -16.04 8.09 -18.29
N THR A 421 -14.88 7.72 -17.75
CA THR A 421 -14.50 6.30 -17.59
C THR A 421 -15.33 5.61 -16.50
N VAL A 422 -15.95 6.39 -15.61
CA VAL A 422 -16.81 5.91 -14.53
C VAL A 422 -18.26 6.30 -14.80
N GLU A 423 -19.12 5.30 -14.95
CA GLU A 423 -20.57 5.47 -14.94
C GLU A 423 -21.08 5.39 -13.50
N LEU A 424 -21.59 6.49 -12.96
CA LEU A 424 -22.16 6.56 -11.60
C LEU A 424 -23.67 6.36 -11.64
N ARG A 425 -24.16 5.36 -10.89
CA ARG A 425 -25.60 5.08 -10.71
C ARG A 425 -25.98 5.30 -9.25
N LEU A 426 -26.72 6.35 -8.98
CA LEU A 426 -27.27 6.69 -7.66
C LEU A 426 -28.69 6.17 -7.51
N GLY A 427 -29.17 6.00 -6.27
CA GLY A 427 -30.51 5.50 -5.95
C GLY A 427 -30.71 4.03 -6.33
N CYS A 428 -29.64 3.27 -6.50
CA CYS A 428 -29.67 1.86 -6.92
C CYS A 428 -29.22 0.97 -5.76
N ASP A 429 -30.16 0.35 -5.05
CA ASP A 429 -29.84 -0.60 -3.96
C ASP A 429 -29.64 -2.01 -4.52
N VAL A 430 -28.45 -2.55 -4.30
CA VAL A 430 -28.12 -3.93 -4.64
C VAL A 430 -28.54 -4.82 -3.50
N ASP A 431 -29.56 -5.65 -3.67
CA ASP A 431 -30.05 -6.59 -2.65
C ASP A 431 -29.41 -7.97 -2.76
N ALA A 432 -29.23 -8.50 -3.94
CA ALA A 432 -28.67 -9.84 -4.13
C ALA A 432 -27.56 -9.87 -5.18
N LEU A 433 -26.65 -10.82 -5.00
CA LEU A 433 -25.57 -11.12 -5.92
C LEU A 433 -25.64 -12.62 -6.29
N ARG A 434 -25.78 -12.93 -7.57
CA ARG A 434 -25.85 -14.30 -8.08
C ARG A 434 -24.82 -14.53 -9.17
N ARG A 435 -24.25 -15.73 -9.21
CA ARG A 435 -23.37 -16.12 -10.30
C ARG A 435 -24.15 -16.89 -11.37
N VAL A 436 -24.08 -16.42 -12.61
CA VAL A 436 -24.70 -17.05 -13.78
C VAL A 436 -23.60 -17.23 -14.83
N GLY A 437 -23.20 -18.46 -15.07
CA GLY A 437 -22.04 -18.77 -15.91
C GLY A 437 -20.75 -18.17 -15.32
N ASP A 438 -20.08 -17.34 -16.09
CA ASP A 438 -18.85 -16.62 -15.70
C ASP A 438 -19.11 -15.20 -15.17
N ARG A 439 -20.37 -14.74 -15.13
CA ARG A 439 -20.76 -13.39 -14.72
C ARG A 439 -21.44 -13.37 -13.35
N TRP A 440 -21.25 -12.28 -12.65
CA TRP A 440 -22.01 -11.89 -11.46
C TRP A 440 -23.18 -11.02 -11.88
N VAL A 441 -24.39 -11.38 -11.49
CA VAL A 441 -25.63 -10.64 -11.73
C VAL A 441 -26.04 -9.98 -10.41
N LEU A 442 -26.15 -8.65 -10.43
CA LEU A 442 -26.58 -7.84 -9.32
C LEU A 442 -28.06 -7.54 -9.46
N LEU A 443 -28.84 -7.82 -8.41
CA LEU A 443 -30.28 -7.68 -8.37
C LEU A 443 -30.68 -6.63 -7.34
N ASP A 444 -31.76 -5.89 -7.63
CA ASP A 444 -32.42 -5.03 -6.65
C ASP A 444 -33.35 -5.83 -5.72
N THR A 445 -34.08 -5.13 -4.85
CA THR A 445 -35.04 -5.69 -3.89
C THR A 445 -36.21 -6.40 -4.56
N ASP A 446 -36.58 -6.03 -5.80
CA ASP A 446 -37.65 -6.63 -6.57
C ASP A 446 -37.17 -7.82 -7.41
N GLY A 447 -35.88 -8.15 -7.35
CA GLY A 447 -35.25 -9.22 -8.13
C GLY A 447 -34.92 -8.81 -9.55
N THR A 448 -35.03 -7.52 -9.89
CA THR A 448 -34.69 -7.00 -11.22
C THR A 448 -33.19 -6.91 -11.38
N THR A 449 -32.67 -7.26 -12.54
CA THR A 449 -31.26 -7.17 -12.85
C THR A 449 -30.83 -5.72 -13.04
N LEU A 450 -29.95 -5.24 -12.16
CA LEU A 450 -29.31 -3.91 -12.24
C LEU A 450 -28.14 -3.92 -13.25
N VAL A 451 -27.29 -4.93 -13.16
CA VAL A 451 -26.09 -5.09 -14.02
C VAL A 451 -25.55 -6.51 -13.91
N ALA A 452 -24.81 -6.94 -14.94
CA ALA A 452 -24.03 -8.19 -14.91
C ALA A 452 -22.59 -7.91 -15.36
N ALA A 453 -21.60 -8.46 -14.64
CA ALA A 453 -20.18 -8.27 -14.93
C ALA A 453 -19.36 -9.50 -14.54
N THR A 454 -18.21 -9.68 -15.19
CA THR A 454 -17.22 -10.70 -14.81
C THR A 454 -16.46 -10.32 -13.54
N THR A 455 -16.36 -9.02 -13.24
CA THR A 455 -15.66 -8.50 -12.06
C THR A 455 -16.55 -7.56 -11.25
N VAL A 456 -16.72 -7.89 -9.97
CA VAL A 456 -17.50 -7.12 -8.99
C VAL A 456 -16.65 -6.85 -7.75
N VAL A 457 -16.74 -5.63 -7.23
CA VAL A 457 -16.07 -5.24 -5.98
C VAL A 457 -17.07 -4.69 -4.98
N LEU A 458 -17.14 -5.30 -3.81
CA LEU A 458 -18.03 -4.88 -2.72
C LEU A 458 -17.32 -3.82 -1.84
N CYS A 459 -17.79 -2.58 -1.94
CA CYS A 459 -17.31 -1.42 -1.16
C CYS A 459 -18.44 -0.82 -0.29
N ASN A 460 -19.55 -1.54 -0.09
CA ASN A 460 -20.81 -1.07 0.47
C ASN A 460 -20.97 -1.35 1.98
N GLY A 461 -19.87 -1.34 2.73
CA GLY A 461 -19.89 -1.47 4.19
C GLY A 461 -20.56 -2.77 4.67
N SER A 462 -21.71 -2.67 5.37
CA SER A 462 -22.46 -3.83 5.87
C SER A 462 -22.88 -4.80 4.77
N GLY A 463 -23.33 -4.30 3.64
CA GLY A 463 -23.78 -5.14 2.54
C GLY A 463 -22.69 -6.06 1.97
N ALA A 464 -21.42 -5.72 2.16
CA ALA A 464 -20.30 -6.58 1.78
C ALA A 464 -20.23 -7.86 2.61
N PHE A 465 -20.72 -7.84 3.85
CA PHE A 465 -20.64 -8.98 4.78
C PHE A 465 -21.81 -9.93 4.63
N ASP A 466 -23.00 -9.38 4.36
CA ASP A 466 -24.23 -10.17 4.21
C ASP A 466 -24.26 -10.91 2.87
N ARG A 467 -23.57 -10.39 1.85
CA ARG A 467 -23.60 -10.90 0.45
C ARG A 467 -22.40 -11.74 0.05
N SER A 468 -21.43 -11.95 0.94
CA SER A 468 -20.23 -12.72 0.67
C SER A 468 -20.39 -14.24 0.85
N ASN A 469 -21.50 -14.83 0.38
CA ASN A 469 -21.75 -16.28 0.41
C ASN A 469 -21.61 -16.94 1.79
N GLY A 470 -22.11 -16.29 2.85
CA GLY A 470 -22.21 -16.92 4.19
C GLY A 470 -20.91 -17.12 4.93
N THR A 471 -19.80 -16.50 4.51
CA THR A 471 -18.56 -16.52 5.32
C THR A 471 -18.70 -15.48 6.43
N PRO A 472 -18.85 -15.89 7.71
CA PRO A 472 -18.96 -14.93 8.80
C PRO A 472 -17.58 -14.30 9.04
N TRP A 473 -17.38 -13.09 8.54
CA TRP A 473 -16.19 -12.32 8.91
C TRP A 473 -16.37 -11.74 10.31
N PRO A 474 -15.34 -11.77 11.17
CA PRO A 474 -15.39 -11.21 12.50
C PRO A 474 -15.29 -9.69 12.44
N VAL A 475 -16.42 -9.07 12.08
CA VAL A 475 -16.57 -7.61 11.99
C VAL A 475 -17.70 -7.16 12.90
N ARG A 476 -17.51 -5.99 13.51
CA ARG A 476 -18.50 -5.39 14.40
C ARG A 476 -18.78 -3.96 13.96
N ARG A 477 -20.04 -3.58 14.15
CA ARG A 477 -20.51 -2.22 13.91
C ARG A 477 -20.20 -1.35 15.12
N GLN A 478 -19.60 -0.18 14.90
CA GLN A 478 -19.24 0.78 15.92
C GLN A 478 -19.87 2.13 15.58
N ARG A 479 -20.75 2.60 16.46
CA ARG A 479 -21.33 3.94 16.40
C ARG A 479 -20.30 4.96 16.88
N GLY A 480 -20.20 6.11 16.22
CA GLY A 480 -19.40 7.24 16.64
C GLY A 480 -20.12 8.55 16.39
N GLN A 481 -20.09 9.45 17.36
CA GLN A 481 -20.54 10.82 17.20
C GLN A 481 -19.36 11.76 17.20
N VAL A 482 -19.29 12.62 16.21
CA VAL A 482 -18.39 13.78 16.18
C VAL A 482 -19.16 15.01 16.62
N SER A 483 -18.45 15.95 17.25
CA SER A 483 -18.99 17.24 17.69
C SER A 483 -18.31 18.38 16.97
N SER A 484 -19.00 19.50 16.84
CA SER A 484 -18.42 20.74 16.31
C SER A 484 -19.03 21.96 16.96
N VAL A 485 -18.27 23.04 16.99
CA VAL A 485 -18.66 24.35 17.53
C VAL A 485 -18.12 25.43 16.59
N ALA A 486 -18.77 26.59 16.56
CA ALA A 486 -18.21 27.73 15.84
C ALA A 486 -16.86 28.14 16.44
N ALA A 487 -15.88 28.44 15.63
CA ALA A 487 -14.55 28.83 16.12
C ALA A 487 -14.59 30.10 16.97
N THR A 488 -15.59 30.96 16.75
CA THR A 488 -15.87 32.18 17.55
C THR A 488 -16.39 31.90 18.95
N ASP A 489 -16.91 30.69 19.22
CA ASP A 489 -17.40 30.24 20.52
C ASP A 489 -16.30 29.57 21.36
N LEU A 490 -15.09 29.49 20.85
CA LEU A 490 -13.88 29.01 21.53
C LEU A 490 -12.91 30.17 21.79
N ASP A 491 -12.09 30.04 22.84
CA ASP A 491 -10.90 30.88 22.95
C ASP A 491 -10.05 30.71 21.69
N PRO A 492 -9.57 31.77 21.01
CA PRO A 492 -8.66 31.66 19.87
C PRO A 492 -7.42 30.81 20.15
N LYS A 493 -6.98 30.73 21.42
CA LYS A 493 -5.88 29.88 21.88
C LYS A 493 -6.26 28.40 21.99
N ALA A 494 -7.52 28.04 21.82
CA ALA A 494 -8.02 26.67 21.80
C ALA A 494 -8.26 26.13 20.36
N VAL A 495 -8.01 26.96 19.34
CA VAL A 495 -8.15 26.57 17.93
C VAL A 495 -6.79 26.15 17.37
N PRO A 496 -6.54 24.85 17.11
CA PRO A 496 -5.23 24.39 16.68
C PRO A 496 -4.95 24.73 15.21
N ARG A 497 -3.66 24.87 14.86
CA ARG A 497 -3.19 25.06 13.48
C ARG A 497 -3.02 23.73 12.72
N LEU A 498 -2.78 22.64 13.45
CA LEU A 498 -2.61 21.28 12.93
C LEU A 498 -3.63 20.35 13.58
N PRO A 499 -4.01 19.25 12.91
CA PRO A 499 -4.81 18.22 13.56
C PRO A 499 -4.05 17.60 14.73
N ILE A 500 -4.75 17.44 15.85
CA ILE A 500 -4.22 16.83 17.08
C ILE A 500 -5.07 15.59 17.37
N THR A 501 -4.43 14.47 17.72
CA THR A 501 -5.09 13.25 18.15
C THR A 501 -4.44 12.67 19.41
N GLY A 502 -5.16 11.82 20.13
CA GLY A 502 -4.72 11.17 21.37
C GLY A 502 -5.88 10.40 21.98
N SER A 503 -6.43 10.85 23.12
CA SER A 503 -7.67 10.34 23.72
C SER A 503 -8.93 10.58 22.88
N GLY A 504 -8.83 11.49 21.93
CA GLY A 504 -9.79 11.87 20.90
C GLY A 504 -9.05 12.51 19.74
N TYR A 505 -9.68 13.49 19.09
CA TYR A 505 -9.02 14.36 18.12
C TYR A 505 -9.68 15.73 18.07
N VAL A 506 -8.93 16.71 17.59
CA VAL A 506 -9.43 18.05 17.24
C VAL A 506 -8.74 18.49 15.95
N LEU A 507 -9.50 19.19 15.12
CA LEU A 507 -9.05 19.66 13.81
C LEU A 507 -8.91 21.20 13.82
N PRO A 508 -8.11 21.78 12.94
CA PRO A 508 -8.16 23.21 12.66
C PRO A 508 -9.58 23.68 12.33
N ALA A 509 -9.82 24.98 12.40
CA ALA A 509 -11.10 25.52 11.98
C ALA A 509 -11.34 25.32 10.48
N ILE A 510 -12.49 24.73 10.13
CA ILE A 510 -12.93 24.45 8.77
C ILE A 510 -14.25 25.17 8.57
N ASP A 511 -14.34 26.05 7.60
CA ASP A 511 -15.54 26.88 7.35
C ASP A 511 -16.07 27.56 8.63
N GLY A 512 -15.15 28.07 9.45
CA GLY A 512 -15.47 28.75 10.70
C GLY A 512 -15.90 27.83 11.85
N ARG A 513 -15.78 26.51 11.73
CA ARG A 513 -16.11 25.53 12.77
C ARG A 513 -14.93 24.66 13.15
N VAL A 514 -14.80 24.34 14.42
CA VAL A 514 -13.84 23.39 14.98
C VAL A 514 -14.53 22.05 15.19
N TRP A 515 -13.98 20.99 14.60
CA TRP A 515 -14.48 19.62 14.71
C TRP A 515 -13.61 18.80 15.67
N PHE A 516 -14.27 18.08 16.59
CA PHE A 516 -13.59 17.28 17.60
C PHE A 516 -14.40 16.02 17.98
N GLY A 517 -13.74 15.05 18.58
CA GLY A 517 -14.36 13.81 19.06
C GLY A 517 -13.39 12.63 18.95
N ALA A 518 -13.89 11.43 18.70
CA ALA A 518 -15.27 11.01 18.57
C ALA A 518 -15.60 9.97 19.64
N THR A 519 -16.87 9.89 20.02
CA THR A 519 -17.33 8.76 20.85
C THR A 519 -17.21 7.44 20.09
N SER A 520 -17.26 6.34 20.82
CA SER A 520 -17.06 5.01 20.27
C SER A 520 -17.87 3.98 21.06
N GLN A 521 -18.98 3.54 20.49
CA GLN A 521 -19.92 2.63 21.12
C GLN A 521 -20.16 1.40 20.22
N TRP A 522 -20.14 0.20 20.79
CA TRP A 522 -20.40 -1.02 20.05
C TRP A 522 -21.90 -1.26 19.90
N GLY A 523 -22.34 -1.61 18.71
CA GLY A 523 -23.75 -1.85 18.41
C GLY A 523 -24.58 -0.57 18.34
N GLY A 524 -25.89 -0.74 18.54
CA GLY A 524 -26.88 0.33 18.50
C GLY A 524 -27.26 0.77 17.08
N ASP A 525 -28.57 1.02 16.88
CA ASP A 525 -29.13 1.45 15.59
C ASP A 525 -29.61 2.92 15.62
N ASP A 526 -29.57 3.54 16.80
CA ASP A 526 -29.99 4.92 16.99
C ASP A 526 -28.98 5.90 16.38
N GLY A 527 -29.37 6.55 15.29
CA GLY A 527 -28.60 7.58 14.60
C GLY A 527 -28.74 8.99 15.18
N ALA A 528 -29.53 9.16 16.24
CA ALA A 528 -29.73 10.47 16.84
C ALA A 528 -28.42 11.04 17.42
N VAL A 529 -28.24 12.35 17.28
CA VAL A 529 -27.17 13.09 17.97
C VAL A 529 -27.55 13.20 19.44
N ARG A 530 -26.65 12.77 20.34
CA ARG A 530 -26.89 12.72 21.79
C ARG A 530 -26.08 13.76 22.52
N THR A 531 -26.70 14.42 23.51
CA THR A 531 -26.04 15.42 24.37
C THR A 531 -24.92 14.81 25.21
N ASP A 532 -25.09 13.56 25.68
CA ASP A 532 -24.06 12.88 26.47
C ASP A 532 -22.80 12.58 25.64
N ASP A 533 -22.96 12.25 24.34
CA ASP A 533 -21.83 12.12 23.44
C ASP A 533 -21.11 13.47 23.21
N HIS A 534 -21.84 14.60 23.24
CA HIS A 534 -21.22 15.93 23.20
C HIS A 534 -20.41 16.20 24.47
N ARG A 535 -20.91 15.87 25.65
CA ARG A 535 -20.16 16.01 26.91
C ARG A 535 -18.88 15.18 26.88
N GLU A 536 -18.98 13.90 26.48
CA GLU A 536 -17.82 13.04 26.35
C GLU A 536 -16.78 13.61 25.35
N ASN A 537 -17.22 14.16 24.23
CA ASN A 537 -16.32 14.77 23.24
C ASN A 537 -15.68 16.07 23.77
N LEU A 538 -16.39 16.88 24.55
CA LEU A 538 -15.82 18.05 25.22
C LEU A 538 -14.76 17.66 26.27
N ASP A 539 -15.04 16.61 27.07
CA ASP A 539 -14.06 16.06 28.02
C ASP A 539 -12.79 15.56 27.30
N ARG A 540 -12.94 14.96 26.11
CA ARG A 540 -11.81 14.54 25.28
C ARG A 540 -11.03 15.74 24.74
N LEU A 541 -11.73 16.81 24.30
CA LEU A 541 -11.10 18.06 23.88
C LEU A 541 -10.27 18.69 24.98
N GLY A 542 -10.81 18.79 26.22
CA GLY A 542 -10.09 19.31 27.38
C GLY A 542 -8.86 18.49 27.79
N ARG A 543 -8.83 17.20 27.45
CA ARG A 543 -7.62 16.36 27.62
C ARG A 543 -6.57 16.55 26.54
N LEU A 544 -6.94 17.07 25.37
CA LEU A 544 -6.02 17.36 24.28
C LEU A 544 -5.43 18.76 24.40
N ILE A 545 -6.25 19.75 24.71
CA ILE A 545 -5.87 21.17 24.80
C ILE A 545 -6.06 21.68 26.23
N VAL A 546 -5.00 22.14 26.85
CA VAL A 546 -5.05 22.71 28.21
C VAL A 546 -5.73 24.06 28.18
N ALA A 547 -6.54 24.34 29.20
CA ALA A 547 -7.25 25.60 29.38
C ALA A 547 -8.28 25.96 28.28
N ALA A 548 -8.74 25.00 27.50
CA ALA A 548 -9.91 25.18 26.66
C ALA A 548 -11.15 25.24 27.57
N GLU A 549 -11.74 26.42 27.75
CA GLU A 549 -13.08 26.52 28.38
C GLU A 549 -14.11 25.80 27.50
N ALA A 550 -14.89 24.92 28.10
CA ALA A 550 -15.90 24.19 27.37
C ALA A 550 -17.00 25.15 26.88
N PRO A 551 -17.31 25.17 25.58
CA PRO A 551 -18.40 25.97 25.07
C PRO A 551 -19.75 25.48 25.62
N PRO A 552 -20.78 26.33 25.68
CA PRO A 552 -22.14 25.93 26.09
C PRO A 552 -22.67 24.80 25.20
N LEU A 553 -23.28 23.78 25.81
CA LEU A 553 -23.75 22.58 25.11
C LEU A 553 -24.79 22.86 24.02
N ASP A 554 -25.58 23.90 24.17
CA ASP A 554 -26.58 24.34 23.19
C ASP A 554 -25.98 24.92 21.91
N ARG A 555 -24.69 25.28 21.91
CA ARG A 555 -23.92 25.71 20.73
C ARG A 555 -23.16 24.57 20.03
N VAL A 556 -23.11 23.40 20.67
CA VAL A 556 -22.43 22.24 20.12
C VAL A 556 -23.38 21.48 19.19
N THR A 557 -22.98 21.29 17.98
CA THR A 557 -23.67 20.44 17.00
C THR A 557 -22.85 19.19 16.68
N GLY A 558 -23.42 18.24 15.98
CA GLY A 558 -22.67 17.03 15.67
C GLY A 558 -23.31 16.16 14.61
N ARG A 559 -22.64 15.06 14.32
CA ARG A 559 -23.08 14.04 13.39
C ARG A 559 -22.76 12.65 13.94
N THR A 560 -23.67 11.73 13.76
CA THR A 560 -23.50 10.31 14.08
C THR A 560 -23.27 9.50 12.81
N SER A 561 -22.40 8.52 12.90
CA SER A 561 -22.17 7.55 11.82
C SER A 561 -21.68 6.22 12.38
N TRP A 562 -21.71 5.18 11.54
CA TRP A 562 -21.26 3.84 11.90
C TRP A 562 -20.04 3.45 11.12
N ARG A 563 -19.09 2.84 11.82
CA ARG A 563 -17.89 2.23 11.27
C ARG A 563 -17.96 0.71 11.39
N TRP A 564 -17.50 0.01 10.39
CA TRP A 564 -17.30 -1.43 10.46
C TRP A 564 -15.84 -1.72 10.79
N VAL A 565 -15.62 -2.52 11.83
CA VAL A 565 -14.29 -2.78 12.41
C VAL A 565 -14.10 -4.29 12.50
N SER A 566 -13.02 -4.80 11.93
CA SER A 566 -12.60 -6.19 12.10
C SER A 566 -11.96 -6.40 13.47
N ASP A 567 -12.00 -7.62 14.01
CA ASP A 567 -11.42 -7.93 15.31
C ASP A 567 -9.91 -7.63 15.41
N ASP A 568 -9.17 -7.73 14.30
CA ASP A 568 -7.74 -7.41 14.24
C ASP A 568 -7.45 -5.96 13.85
N ARG A 569 -8.47 -5.14 13.68
CA ARG A 569 -8.39 -3.71 13.33
C ARG A 569 -7.69 -3.39 12.01
N LEU A 570 -7.44 -4.40 11.16
CA LEU A 570 -6.99 -4.21 9.79
C LEU A 570 -8.19 -4.27 8.84
N PRO A 571 -8.20 -3.51 7.73
CA PRO A 571 -9.28 -3.57 6.76
C PRO A 571 -9.37 -4.96 6.10
N ILE A 572 -10.47 -5.21 5.40
CA ILE A 572 -10.68 -6.41 4.61
C ILE A 572 -10.58 -6.02 3.14
N ILE A 573 -9.48 -6.40 2.48
CA ILE A 573 -9.15 -6.00 1.11
C ILE A 573 -8.64 -7.20 0.34
N GLY A 574 -9.30 -7.57 -0.76
CA GLY A 574 -8.84 -8.68 -1.60
C GLY A 574 -9.96 -9.46 -2.27
N ALA A 575 -9.59 -10.58 -2.91
CA ALA A 575 -10.55 -11.49 -3.52
C ALA A 575 -11.34 -12.27 -2.44
N VAL A 576 -12.65 -12.37 -2.61
CA VAL A 576 -13.55 -13.06 -1.67
C VAL A 576 -13.25 -14.56 -1.67
N PRO A 577 -13.10 -15.22 -0.48
CA PRO A 577 -12.95 -16.67 -0.40
C PRO A 577 -14.15 -17.41 -0.98
N ALA A 578 -13.94 -18.52 -1.69
CA ALA A 578 -15.03 -19.38 -2.13
C ALA A 578 -15.74 -20.00 -0.92
N ALA A 579 -17.06 -20.09 -0.97
CA ALA A 579 -17.90 -20.61 0.11
C ALA A 579 -17.65 -22.11 0.39
N SER A 580 -17.26 -22.87 -0.63
CA SER A 580 -16.79 -24.25 -0.51
C SER A 580 -15.86 -24.62 -1.67
N THR A 581 -14.95 -25.53 -1.44
CA THR A 581 -14.10 -26.11 -2.50
C THR A 581 -14.90 -26.98 -3.47
N GLU A 582 -16.05 -27.50 -3.06
CA GLU A 582 -16.96 -28.32 -3.86
C GLU A 582 -17.65 -27.50 -4.96
N SER A 583 -17.99 -26.23 -4.69
CA SER A 583 -18.62 -25.33 -5.67
C SER A 583 -17.70 -24.96 -6.85
N LEU A 584 -16.40 -25.27 -6.76
CA LEU A 584 -15.41 -25.03 -7.83
C LEU A 584 -15.09 -26.28 -8.65
N GLY A 585 -15.78 -27.42 -8.41
CA GLY A 585 -15.45 -28.71 -9.05
C GLY A 585 -14.08 -29.26 -8.63
N LEU A 586 -13.46 -28.64 -7.63
CA LEU A 586 -12.23 -29.10 -7.00
C LEU A 586 -12.67 -30.03 -5.88
N GLY A 587 -12.65 -31.35 -6.13
CA GLY A 587 -12.87 -32.34 -5.08
C GLY A 587 -11.99 -32.08 -3.84
N PRO A 588 -12.30 -32.66 -2.68
CA PRO A 588 -11.54 -32.47 -1.45
C PRO A 588 -10.07 -32.84 -1.70
N SER A 589 -9.26 -31.84 -2.01
CA SER A 589 -7.82 -32.04 -2.19
C SER A 589 -7.18 -32.05 -0.80
N PRO A 590 -6.61 -33.18 -0.33
CA PRO A 590 -6.01 -33.29 0.99
C PRO A 590 -4.81 -32.38 1.24
N SER A 591 -4.51 -31.50 0.32
CA SER A 591 -3.29 -30.71 0.30
C SER A 591 -3.48 -29.22 0.07
N THR A 592 -4.67 -28.66 0.26
CA THR A 592 -4.84 -27.21 0.27
C THR A 592 -4.22 -26.68 1.55
N ARG A 593 -3.12 -25.94 1.41
CA ARG A 593 -2.46 -25.27 2.54
C ARG A 593 -3.33 -24.10 3.00
N LEU A 594 -4.31 -24.39 3.85
CA LEU A 594 -5.22 -23.38 4.40
C LEU A 594 -4.54 -22.49 5.47
N ASP A 595 -3.33 -22.84 5.89
CA ASP A 595 -2.52 -22.10 6.86
C ASP A 595 -2.13 -20.69 6.39
N GLN A 596 -2.20 -20.42 5.09
CA GLN A 596 -1.88 -19.11 4.51
C GLN A 596 -3.02 -18.60 3.62
N PRO A 597 -3.41 -17.31 3.75
CA PRO A 597 -4.52 -16.72 2.99
C PRO A 597 -4.39 -16.91 1.48
N ARG A 598 -3.17 -16.77 0.95
CA ARG A 598 -2.84 -16.86 -0.48
C ARG A 598 -3.13 -18.21 -1.13
N PHE A 599 -3.38 -19.25 -0.36
CA PHE A 599 -3.69 -20.61 -0.85
C PHE A 599 -5.17 -20.96 -0.74
N VAL A 600 -5.97 -20.12 -0.10
CA VAL A 600 -7.42 -20.31 -0.01
C VAL A 600 -8.08 -20.05 -1.35
N ALA A 601 -8.96 -20.95 -1.79
CA ALA A 601 -9.72 -20.80 -3.04
C ALA A 601 -10.58 -19.52 -3.03
N ARG A 602 -10.76 -18.89 -4.20
CA ARG A 602 -11.47 -17.61 -4.34
C ARG A 602 -12.71 -17.74 -5.22
N ALA A 603 -13.72 -16.93 -4.92
CA ALA A 603 -14.82 -16.68 -5.83
C ALA A 603 -14.29 -15.90 -7.04
N PRO A 604 -14.36 -16.47 -8.26
CA PRO A 604 -13.78 -15.83 -9.44
C PRO A 604 -14.41 -14.47 -9.71
N GLY A 605 -13.59 -13.43 -9.87
CA GLY A 605 -14.03 -12.07 -10.21
C GLY A 605 -14.75 -11.32 -9.08
N LEU A 606 -14.83 -11.85 -7.85
CA LEU A 606 -15.44 -11.18 -6.71
C LEU A 606 -14.40 -10.69 -5.73
N PHE A 607 -14.44 -9.38 -5.44
CA PHE A 607 -13.50 -8.70 -4.53
C PHE A 607 -14.25 -7.90 -3.46
N VAL A 608 -13.53 -7.49 -2.42
CA VAL A 608 -14.06 -6.68 -1.33
C VAL A 608 -13.04 -5.63 -0.87
N CYS A 609 -13.55 -4.44 -0.50
CA CYS A 609 -12.83 -3.39 0.22
C CYS A 609 -13.74 -2.83 1.31
N ALA A 610 -13.63 -3.37 2.51
CA ALA A 610 -14.56 -3.07 3.60
C ALA A 610 -13.88 -3.11 4.97
N ALA A 611 -14.62 -2.83 6.04
CA ALA A 611 -14.14 -2.80 7.43
C ALA A 611 -12.94 -1.84 7.63
N LEU A 612 -12.98 -0.65 7.04
CA LEU A 612 -11.89 0.33 7.09
C LEU A 612 -11.69 0.94 8.49
N GLY A 613 -12.62 0.72 9.42
CA GLY A 613 -12.56 1.15 10.80
C GLY A 613 -12.46 2.68 10.96
N SER A 614 -11.65 3.13 11.89
CA SER A 614 -11.42 4.56 12.17
C SER A 614 -10.39 5.22 11.25
N ARG A 615 -9.74 4.45 10.35
CA ARG A 615 -8.68 4.93 9.45
C ARG A 615 -9.12 4.89 7.99
N GLY A 616 -10.41 5.18 7.74
CA GLY A 616 -11.07 5.04 6.45
C GLY A 616 -10.40 5.79 5.31
N ILE A 617 -9.91 7.01 5.51
CA ILE A 617 -9.24 7.84 4.50
C ILE A 617 -7.97 7.13 3.99
N ALA A 618 -7.09 6.77 4.90
CA ALA A 618 -5.82 6.13 4.56
C ALA A 618 -6.03 4.72 3.99
N SER A 619 -6.90 3.93 4.60
CA SER A 619 -7.20 2.57 4.15
C SER A 619 -7.92 2.53 2.81
N ALA A 620 -8.76 3.50 2.47
CA ALA A 620 -9.40 3.61 1.17
C ALA A 620 -8.38 3.92 0.07
N ALA A 621 -7.51 4.90 0.29
CA ALA A 621 -6.49 5.29 -0.68
C ALA A 621 -5.53 4.13 -1.01
N LEU A 622 -5.04 3.40 0.00
CA LEU A 622 -4.17 2.25 -0.21
C LEU A 622 -4.93 1.03 -0.75
N GLY A 623 -6.11 0.74 -0.20
CA GLY A 623 -6.94 -0.39 -0.60
C GLY A 623 -7.35 -0.34 -2.07
N ALA A 624 -7.66 0.86 -2.57
CA ALA A 624 -7.93 1.09 -3.98
C ALA A 624 -6.74 0.71 -4.87
N ARG A 625 -5.53 1.13 -4.49
CA ARG A 625 -4.28 0.80 -5.22
C ARG A 625 -4.00 -0.72 -5.20
N ILE A 626 -4.21 -1.38 -4.05
CA ILE A 626 -4.06 -2.84 -3.89
C ILE A 626 -5.02 -3.58 -4.83
N LEU A 627 -6.31 -3.21 -4.80
CA LEU A 627 -7.32 -3.89 -5.63
C LEU A 627 -7.14 -3.58 -7.11
N ALA A 628 -6.83 -2.35 -7.49
CA ALA A 628 -6.56 -2.00 -8.89
C ALA A 628 -5.38 -2.82 -9.43
N ALA A 629 -4.29 -2.97 -8.66
CA ALA A 629 -3.17 -3.82 -9.04
C ALA A 629 -3.58 -5.30 -9.18
N ALA A 630 -4.38 -5.83 -8.24
CA ALA A 630 -4.86 -7.21 -8.29
C ALA A 630 -5.77 -7.47 -9.50
N ILE A 631 -6.70 -6.56 -9.81
CA ILE A 631 -7.67 -6.68 -10.91
C ILE A 631 -6.98 -6.52 -12.26
N THR A 632 -6.05 -5.59 -12.40
CA THR A 632 -5.37 -5.32 -13.67
C THR A 632 -4.14 -6.21 -13.89
N GLY A 633 -3.61 -6.87 -12.85
CA GLY A 633 -2.36 -7.62 -12.89
C GLY A 633 -1.11 -6.73 -12.92
N ALA A 634 -1.22 -5.47 -12.50
CA ALA A 634 -0.07 -4.58 -12.27
C ALA A 634 0.76 -5.08 -11.07
N PRO A 635 2.01 -4.63 -10.92
CA PRO A 635 2.81 -4.90 -9.73
C PRO A 635 2.09 -4.46 -8.44
N SER A 636 2.22 -5.26 -7.38
CA SER A 636 1.66 -4.88 -6.07
C SER A 636 2.35 -3.63 -5.52
N VAL A 637 1.57 -2.80 -4.87
CA VAL A 637 2.03 -1.54 -4.26
C VAL A 637 2.40 -1.70 -2.78
N VAL A 638 2.22 -2.89 -2.24
CA VAL A 638 2.68 -3.28 -0.89
C VAL A 638 3.25 -4.69 -0.93
N GLU A 639 4.03 -5.03 0.07
CA GLU A 639 4.65 -6.34 0.23
C GLU A 639 3.64 -7.48 0.44
N ALA A 640 4.00 -8.69 0.04
CA ALA A 640 3.12 -9.87 0.06
C ALA A 640 2.57 -10.19 1.46
N ASP A 641 3.34 -9.96 2.53
CA ASP A 641 2.88 -10.22 3.89
C ASP A 641 1.85 -9.16 4.38
N LEU A 642 1.83 -7.97 3.81
CA LEU A 642 0.76 -6.98 4.03
C LEU A 642 -0.50 -7.32 3.23
N ILE A 643 -0.36 -7.82 2.01
CA ILE A 643 -1.50 -8.38 1.26
C ILE A 643 -2.16 -9.50 2.09
N ASP A 644 -1.37 -10.46 2.60
CA ASP A 644 -1.90 -11.53 3.46
C ASP A 644 -2.56 -10.99 4.75
N ALA A 645 -2.05 -9.87 5.29
CA ALA A 645 -2.56 -9.28 6.52
C ALA A 645 -3.96 -8.64 6.38
N VAL A 646 -4.29 -8.13 5.20
CA VAL A 646 -5.61 -7.51 4.89
C VAL A 646 -6.53 -8.44 4.10
N ASP A 647 -6.02 -9.57 3.63
CA ASP A 647 -6.75 -10.55 2.83
C ASP A 647 -8.00 -11.08 3.58
N PRO A 648 -9.18 -11.13 2.96
CA PRO A 648 -10.38 -11.68 3.59
C PRO A 648 -10.24 -13.13 4.05
N ALA A 649 -9.41 -13.96 3.41
CA ALA A 649 -9.17 -15.34 3.81
C ALA A 649 -8.27 -15.48 5.05
N ARG A 650 -7.69 -14.41 5.58
CA ARG A 650 -6.83 -14.45 6.78
C ARG A 650 -7.55 -15.00 8.01
N PHE A 651 -8.85 -14.81 8.11
CA PHE A 651 -9.66 -15.33 9.21
C PHE A 651 -9.82 -16.85 9.13
N LEU A 652 -10.08 -17.39 7.94
CA LEU A 652 -10.11 -18.82 7.68
C LEU A 652 -8.76 -19.47 7.98
N SER A 653 -7.68 -18.86 7.54
CA SER A 653 -6.33 -19.36 7.79
C SER A 653 -5.95 -19.34 9.28
N ARG A 654 -6.41 -18.35 10.04
CA ARG A 654 -6.22 -18.29 11.49
C ARG A 654 -7.03 -19.39 12.20
N GLN A 655 -8.27 -19.61 11.80
CA GLN A 655 -9.12 -20.65 12.33
C GLN A 655 -8.51 -22.05 12.08
N PHE A 656 -8.04 -22.30 10.86
CA PHE A 656 -7.36 -23.54 10.50
C PHE A 656 -6.12 -23.80 11.37
N ARG A 657 -5.22 -22.81 11.51
CA ARG A 657 -4.03 -22.94 12.36
C ARG A 657 -4.35 -23.21 13.84
N ARG A 658 -5.42 -22.58 14.36
CA ARG A 658 -5.87 -22.83 15.75
C ARG A 658 -6.36 -24.25 15.92
N SER A 659 -7.15 -24.77 14.97
CA SER A 659 -7.66 -26.15 15.00
C SER A 659 -6.54 -27.19 14.84
N GLU A 660 -5.53 -26.90 14.00
CA GLU A 660 -4.36 -27.76 13.84
C GLU A 660 -3.50 -27.79 15.11
N ALA A 661 -3.25 -26.62 15.72
CA ALA A 661 -2.49 -26.53 16.98
C ALA A 661 -3.21 -27.22 18.16
N ALA A 662 -4.55 -27.20 18.17
CA ALA A 662 -5.33 -27.94 19.16
C ALA A 662 -5.18 -29.47 18.98
N ARG A 663 -5.36 -29.96 17.75
CA ARG A 663 -5.16 -31.38 17.41
C ARG A 663 -3.76 -31.88 17.73
N ASN A 664 -2.72 -31.10 17.44
CA ASN A 664 -1.35 -31.48 17.75
C ASN A 664 -1.07 -31.51 19.24
N ARG A 665 -1.72 -30.67 20.06
CA ARG A 665 -1.64 -30.73 21.53
C ARG A 665 -2.32 -31.97 22.08
N GLU A 666 -3.52 -32.29 21.59
CA GLU A 666 -4.24 -33.52 21.99
C GLU A 666 -3.45 -34.78 21.61
N ALA A 667 -2.85 -34.83 20.42
CA ALA A 667 -2.00 -35.94 20.01
C ALA A 667 -0.74 -36.06 20.88
N SER A 668 -0.12 -34.93 21.27
CA SER A 668 1.05 -34.92 22.14
C SER A 668 0.72 -35.36 23.60
N SER A 669 -0.46 -35.00 24.12
CA SER A 669 -0.91 -35.42 25.43
C SER A 669 -1.32 -36.92 25.49
N ALA A 670 -1.77 -37.47 24.36
CA ALA A 670 -2.11 -38.90 24.24
C ALA A 670 -0.87 -39.82 24.16
N VAL A 671 0.31 -39.28 23.91
CA VAL A 671 1.59 -40.04 23.79
C VAL A 671 2.39 -40.04 25.10
N GLN A 672 1.98 -39.32 26.16
CA GLN A 672 2.62 -39.47 27.48
C GLN A 672 2.28 -40.83 28.08
N PRO A 673 3.27 -41.69 28.35
CA PRO A 673 2.99 -42.97 29.04
C PRO A 673 2.46 -42.70 30.45
N PRO A 674 1.58 -43.58 31.00
CA PRO A 674 1.11 -43.44 32.35
C PRO A 674 2.31 -43.46 33.31
N GLU A 675 2.36 -42.50 34.23
CA GLU A 675 3.37 -42.44 35.28
C GLU A 675 3.45 -43.81 35.95
N ALA A 676 4.63 -44.41 35.92
CA ALA A 676 4.90 -45.68 36.63
C ALA A 676 4.65 -45.45 38.12
N GLY A 677 3.60 -46.08 38.63
CA GLY A 677 3.26 -46.04 40.04
C GLY A 677 4.46 -46.49 40.88
N SER A 678 4.85 -45.68 41.84
CA SER A 678 5.87 -46.00 42.82
C SER A 678 5.49 -47.26 43.55
N PRO A 679 6.38 -48.28 43.67
CA PRO A 679 6.10 -49.45 44.52
C PRO A 679 6.10 -48.97 45.96
N GLY A 680 4.95 -49.19 46.64
CA GLY A 680 4.82 -48.97 48.06
C GLY A 680 5.81 -49.85 48.88
N ALA A 681 6.55 -49.17 49.75
CA ALA A 681 7.34 -49.85 50.79
C ALA A 681 6.41 -50.51 51.80
N ALA A 682 6.57 -51.82 51.96
CA ALA A 682 6.13 -52.56 53.11
C ALA A 682 7.24 -52.62 54.12
#